data_ab1b58f201cb293e79a3641bc3904754
#
_entry.id   ab1b58f201cb293e79a3641bc3904754
#
_cell.length_a   1.000
_cell.length_b   1.000
_cell.length_c   1.000
_cell.angle_alpha   90.00
_cell.angle_beta   90.00
_cell.angle_gamma   90.00
#
_symmetry.space_group_name_H-M   'P 1'
#
loop_
_entity.id
_entity.type
_entity.pdbx_description
1 polymer ?
#
loop_
_entity_poly.entity_id
_entity_poly.type
_entity_poly.pdbx_seq_one_letter_code
_entity_poly.pdbx_strand_id
1 'polypeptide(L)'
;MEHYWQECLRLPPRIQEWDAYKEMREAIKHYLDVFPTLHKLNSKEIRNRHWLQVMSVTGSSFQLEAHIFKLVHLLDIGLLQHQAAIEEICRCASRELELEAKMRSTEEEWTEQVLTFENFKNRGLVCLSHSNTEHLLDLLEDAQATLALMLTSRHIGPLRDEAAAWAIKLKEISEVLEQWLTVQDLWQHLEEVFSHGGTAKDLPQEYNRFARVDKSYMKMMKRAYETRNVLQCCVGGDVPKSQMLKHLGEELEICFKSLVGFLDSKRKVFPRFCFVNDPVLLAILSQPYSLDSVKPHFRCIFNNVRDVSLIQQEPETMVVKKSAVLSSWRGRSGREDSSSPLPLPDSISTRFRKVSDIVVQAAKESDAGVRKSSLLQSTTDVRHVEPDWHSHLPKNIAVAVTSEQGEILELNTKVPLVSGVDVWLSALVKSINESLHSSIVDCIQDIESGHSIEEWISKYPSQACRLGLLYIWTKECEAGIGDIRIDRKAIPNASRRFWSLISKLPNLLAKGSWKHTDSPMTSYHKLRLETLVSQGMYLRDVLEDLGRRKLRDVVDFEWKRNIRFYGTDNSRAPGRTPSMPSVPSMEVGIARSMSVEPPKISADDQEQKELFIHMLDSQLPYGYEFYGCDVSIALTPITERCFLSLTQVIVVVVFGGNSAVR
;
A
#
# COMPACT_ATOMS: atom_id res chain seq x y z
N MET A 1 -73.23 -20.66 29.52
CA MET A 1 -74.28 -20.66 28.46
C MET A 1 -74.36 -22.03 27.77
N GLU A 2 -73.32 -22.68 27.36
CA GLU A 2 -73.33 -24.01 26.77
C GLU A 2 -74.04 -25.06 27.68
N HIS A 3 -73.74 -25.03 28.99
CA HIS A 3 -74.47 -25.91 29.95
C HIS A 3 -76.01 -25.71 29.88
N TYR A 4 -76.42 -24.45 29.95
CA TYR A 4 -77.89 -24.17 29.88
C TYR A 4 -78.52 -24.56 28.54
N TRP A 5 -77.70 -24.40 27.43
CA TRP A 5 -78.18 -24.91 26.12
C TRP A 5 -78.38 -26.42 26.12
N GLN A 6 -77.41 -27.16 26.68
CA GLN A 6 -77.48 -28.63 26.80
C GLN A 6 -78.70 -29.06 27.69
N GLU A 7 -78.93 -28.35 28.79
CA GLU A 7 -80.04 -28.61 29.68
C GLU A 7 -81.39 -28.32 28.96
N CYS A 8 -81.45 -27.23 28.20
CA CYS A 8 -82.67 -26.95 27.37
C CYS A 8 -82.96 -28.06 26.37
N LEU A 9 -81.93 -28.62 25.71
CA LEU A 9 -82.09 -29.71 24.75
C LEU A 9 -82.50 -31.03 25.43
N ARG A 10 -82.32 -31.23 26.73
CA ARG A 10 -82.69 -32.39 27.50
C ARG A 10 -84.15 -32.35 28.02
N LEU A 11 -84.80 -31.19 27.93
CA LEU A 11 -86.15 -31.05 28.40
C LEU A 11 -87.16 -31.90 27.58
N PRO A 12 -88.24 -32.47 28.24
CA PRO A 12 -89.19 -33.30 27.54
C PRO A 12 -89.88 -32.58 26.37
N PRO A 13 -90.28 -33.31 25.27
CA PRO A 13 -90.84 -32.71 24.06
C PRO A 13 -92.15 -31.89 24.32
N ARG A 14 -92.93 -32.24 25.36
CA ARG A 14 -94.11 -31.48 25.75
C ARG A 14 -93.80 -30.05 26.22
N ILE A 15 -92.64 -29.83 26.83
CA ILE A 15 -92.25 -28.50 27.29
C ILE A 15 -91.63 -27.70 26.15
N GLN A 16 -91.03 -28.37 25.15
CA GLN A 16 -90.45 -27.74 24.00
C GLN A 16 -91.42 -27.00 23.06
N GLU A 17 -92.77 -27.33 23.17
CA GLU A 17 -93.85 -26.66 22.43
C GLU A 17 -94.27 -25.35 23.08
N TRP A 18 -93.89 -25.08 24.33
CA TRP A 18 -94.31 -23.85 25.04
C TRP A 18 -93.62 -22.63 24.47
N ASP A 19 -94.33 -21.53 24.36
CA ASP A 19 -93.79 -20.28 23.85
C ASP A 19 -92.67 -19.77 24.78
N ALA A 20 -92.81 -19.88 26.07
CA ALA A 20 -91.79 -19.55 27.05
C ALA A 20 -90.49 -20.36 26.84
N TYR A 21 -90.57 -21.64 26.44
CA TYR A 21 -89.40 -22.44 26.09
C TYR A 21 -88.74 -21.97 24.82
N LYS A 22 -89.52 -21.63 23.78
CA LYS A 22 -89.00 -21.11 22.52
C LYS A 22 -88.29 -19.78 22.71
N GLU A 23 -88.86 -18.87 23.46
CA GLU A 23 -88.27 -17.59 23.82
C GLU A 23 -87.00 -17.79 24.61
N MET A 24 -86.96 -18.65 25.62
CA MET A 24 -85.74 -18.96 26.42
C MET A 24 -84.64 -19.59 25.54
N ARG A 25 -85.01 -20.53 24.69
CA ARG A 25 -84.09 -21.19 23.77
C ARG A 25 -83.51 -20.22 22.78
N GLU A 26 -84.30 -19.35 22.19
CA GLU A 26 -83.79 -18.30 21.30
C GLU A 26 -82.92 -17.31 22.03
N ALA A 27 -83.23 -16.92 23.26
CA ALA A 27 -82.41 -16.08 24.05
C ALA A 27 -81.08 -16.73 24.37
N ILE A 28 -81.04 -18.01 24.80
CA ILE A 28 -79.77 -18.73 25.05
C ILE A 28 -78.97 -18.85 23.77
N LYS A 29 -79.61 -19.16 22.65
CA LYS A 29 -78.88 -19.22 21.36
C LYS A 29 -78.30 -17.88 20.97
N HIS A 30 -79.06 -16.81 21.11
CA HIS A 30 -78.60 -15.46 20.85
C HIS A 30 -77.39 -15.11 21.70
N TYR A 31 -77.37 -15.43 22.99
CA TYR A 31 -76.22 -15.24 23.85
C TYR A 31 -75.03 -16.10 23.44
N LEU A 32 -75.24 -17.36 23.06
CA LEU A 32 -74.18 -18.23 22.57
C LEU A 32 -73.47 -17.68 21.32
N ASP A 33 -74.28 -17.10 20.42
CA ASP A 33 -73.77 -16.52 19.16
C ASP A 33 -73.07 -15.17 19.40
N VAL A 34 -73.50 -14.39 20.42
CA VAL A 34 -72.91 -13.09 20.76
C VAL A 34 -71.65 -13.21 21.61
N PHE A 35 -71.54 -14.16 22.54
CA PHE A 35 -70.46 -14.30 23.49
C PHE A 35 -69.06 -14.40 22.86
N PRO A 36 -68.82 -15.13 21.76
CA PRO A 36 -67.55 -15.18 21.11
C PRO A 36 -67.02 -13.79 20.67
N THR A 37 -67.93 -12.96 20.15
CA THR A 37 -67.66 -11.58 19.72
C THR A 37 -67.35 -10.68 20.94
N LEU A 38 -68.17 -10.82 22.00
CA LEU A 38 -67.90 -10.11 23.26
C LEU A 38 -66.60 -10.50 23.92
N HIS A 39 -66.25 -11.78 23.86
CA HIS A 39 -64.95 -12.25 24.38
C HIS A 39 -63.75 -11.59 23.62
N LYS A 40 -63.87 -11.49 22.28
CA LYS A 40 -62.88 -10.79 21.47
C LYS A 40 -62.79 -9.29 21.79
N LEU A 41 -63.94 -8.62 22.01
CA LEU A 41 -64.00 -7.21 22.42
C LEU A 41 -63.49 -6.94 23.84
N ASN A 42 -63.51 -7.96 24.73
CA ASN A 42 -62.97 -7.85 26.08
C ASN A 42 -61.47 -8.09 26.14
N SER A 43 -60.79 -8.30 25.00
CA SER A 43 -59.34 -8.48 24.99
C SER A 43 -58.64 -7.18 25.39
N LYS A 44 -57.43 -7.31 26.03
CA LYS A 44 -56.57 -6.17 26.38
C LYS A 44 -56.05 -5.40 25.16
N GLU A 45 -56.25 -5.94 23.99
CA GLU A 45 -55.82 -5.40 22.70
C GLU A 45 -56.69 -4.22 22.26
N ILE A 46 -57.96 -4.20 22.74
CA ILE A 46 -58.96 -3.20 22.37
C ILE A 46 -58.73 -1.92 23.17
N ARG A 47 -58.44 -0.82 22.48
CA ARG A 47 -58.27 0.51 23.04
C ARG A 47 -59.45 1.43 22.73
N ASN A 48 -59.55 2.60 23.37
CA ASN A 48 -60.65 3.57 23.18
C ASN A 48 -60.89 3.92 21.72
N ARG A 49 -59.88 4.00 20.89
CA ARG A 49 -60.01 4.26 19.45
C ARG A 49 -60.77 3.13 18.70
N HIS A 50 -60.59 1.87 19.11
CA HIS A 50 -61.28 0.75 18.50
C HIS A 50 -62.74 0.73 18.93
N TRP A 51 -63.06 1.13 20.17
CA TRP A 51 -64.45 1.33 20.61
C TRP A 51 -65.14 2.44 19.83
N LEU A 52 -64.45 3.54 19.49
CA LEU A 52 -65.01 4.57 18.61
C LEU A 52 -65.30 4.05 17.20
N GLN A 53 -64.48 3.14 16.68
CA GLN A 53 -64.72 2.46 15.41
C GLN A 53 -65.96 1.53 15.51
N VAL A 54 -66.07 0.76 16.60
CA VAL A 54 -67.23 -0.07 16.85
C VAL A 54 -68.54 0.79 16.92
N MET A 55 -68.50 1.92 17.63
CA MET A 55 -69.57 2.89 17.67
C MET A 55 -69.99 3.42 16.29
N SER A 56 -68.95 3.74 15.47
CA SER A 56 -69.18 4.23 14.10
C SER A 56 -69.79 3.18 13.19
N VAL A 57 -69.38 1.91 13.30
CA VAL A 57 -69.92 0.80 12.48
C VAL A 57 -71.32 0.42 12.90
N THR A 58 -71.60 0.46 14.21
CA THR A 58 -72.89 0.08 14.76
C THR A 58 -73.91 1.22 14.79
N GLY A 59 -73.43 2.45 14.51
CA GLY A 59 -74.28 3.65 14.56
C GLY A 59 -74.73 4.03 15.97
N SER A 60 -74.17 3.43 17.00
CA SER A 60 -74.58 3.61 18.41
C SER A 60 -73.51 4.39 19.16
N SER A 61 -73.87 5.24 20.09
CA SER A 61 -72.97 5.98 20.97
C SER A 61 -73.20 5.58 22.42
N PHE A 62 -72.08 5.17 23.09
CA PHE A 62 -72.06 4.82 24.51
C PHE A 62 -70.88 5.35 25.19
N GLN A 63 -70.94 5.61 26.49
CA GLN A 63 -69.82 6.12 27.27
C GLN A 63 -68.92 4.95 27.75
N LEU A 64 -67.61 5.07 27.54
CA LEU A 64 -66.67 4.04 27.89
C LEU A 64 -66.14 4.13 29.35
N GLU A 65 -66.82 4.92 30.19
CA GLU A 65 -66.47 5.01 31.59
C GLU A 65 -66.82 3.73 32.35
N ALA A 66 -65.89 3.16 33.11
CA ALA A 66 -65.98 1.83 33.69
C ALA A 66 -67.17 1.62 34.63
N HIS A 67 -67.75 2.70 35.21
CA HIS A 67 -68.96 2.64 36.10
C HIS A 67 -70.29 2.82 35.33
N ILE A 68 -70.27 3.32 34.11
CA ILE A 68 -71.48 3.54 33.28
C ILE A 68 -71.58 2.45 32.23
N PHE A 69 -70.50 1.91 31.74
CA PHE A 69 -70.47 0.90 30.70
C PHE A 69 -70.94 -0.47 31.19
N LYS A 70 -72.14 -0.92 30.69
CA LYS A 70 -72.74 -2.19 31.10
C LYS A 70 -72.92 -3.09 29.88
N LEU A 71 -72.95 -4.43 30.13
CA LEU A 71 -73.12 -5.44 29.10
C LEU A 71 -74.39 -5.24 28.29
N VAL A 72 -75.48 -4.71 28.93
CA VAL A 72 -76.76 -4.43 28.27
C VAL A 72 -76.55 -3.48 27.09
N HIS A 73 -75.73 -2.47 27.22
CA HIS A 73 -75.46 -1.53 26.12
C HIS A 73 -74.84 -2.22 24.91
N LEU A 74 -74.02 -3.26 25.10
CA LEU A 74 -73.46 -4.03 24.01
C LEU A 74 -74.47 -5.02 23.38
N LEU A 75 -75.36 -5.55 24.15
CA LEU A 75 -76.37 -6.46 23.63
C LEU A 75 -77.46 -5.72 22.77
N ASP A 76 -77.81 -4.51 23.18
CA ASP A 76 -78.84 -3.67 22.49
C ASP A 76 -78.32 -3.15 21.12
N ILE A 77 -76.99 -3.18 20.87
CA ILE A 77 -76.40 -2.66 19.63
C ILE A 77 -76.58 -3.60 18.42
N GLY A 78 -77.00 -4.82 18.63
CA GLY A 78 -77.17 -5.79 17.54
C GLY A 78 -75.84 -6.30 16.97
N LEU A 79 -74.93 -6.67 17.87
CA LEU A 79 -73.55 -7.10 17.52
C LEU A 79 -73.46 -8.17 16.45
N LEU A 80 -74.47 -9.08 16.38
CA LEU A 80 -74.51 -10.15 15.37
C LEU A 80 -74.68 -9.62 13.94
N GLN A 81 -75.39 -8.50 13.75
CA GLN A 81 -75.56 -7.90 12.43
C GLN A 81 -74.25 -7.30 11.88
N HIS A 82 -73.36 -6.91 12.79
CA HIS A 82 -72.06 -6.28 12.47
C HIS A 82 -70.87 -7.17 12.80
N GLN A 83 -71.09 -8.49 13.04
CA GLN A 83 -70.04 -9.41 13.50
C GLN A 83 -68.77 -9.39 12.66
N ALA A 84 -68.86 -9.45 11.33
CA ALA A 84 -67.77 -9.46 10.44
C ALA A 84 -66.93 -8.17 10.55
N ALA A 85 -67.58 -7.02 10.69
CA ALA A 85 -66.87 -5.72 10.84
C ALA A 85 -66.21 -5.61 12.21
N ILE A 86 -66.86 -6.09 13.27
CA ILE A 86 -66.31 -6.11 14.63
C ILE A 86 -65.12 -7.08 14.72
N GLU A 87 -65.21 -8.26 14.09
CA GLU A 87 -64.08 -9.19 14.03
C GLU A 87 -62.89 -8.61 13.26
N GLU A 88 -63.13 -7.81 12.21
CA GLU A 88 -62.07 -7.08 11.52
C GLU A 88 -61.43 -6.04 12.43
N ILE A 89 -62.21 -5.27 13.20
CA ILE A 89 -61.68 -4.30 14.17
C ILE A 89 -60.85 -5.02 15.24
N CYS A 90 -61.32 -6.15 15.78
CA CYS A 90 -60.54 -6.94 16.74
C CYS A 90 -59.21 -7.45 16.14
N ARG A 91 -59.25 -7.94 14.88
CA ARG A 91 -58.05 -8.40 14.17
C ARG A 91 -57.05 -7.25 13.91
N CYS A 92 -57.57 -6.07 13.55
CA CYS A 92 -56.78 -4.87 13.44
C CYS A 92 -56.12 -4.50 14.78
N ALA A 93 -56.89 -4.55 15.88
CA ALA A 93 -56.38 -4.27 17.22
C ALA A 93 -55.26 -5.25 17.66
N SER A 94 -55.40 -6.55 17.38
CA SER A 94 -54.34 -7.54 17.63
C SER A 94 -53.07 -7.23 16.83
N ARG A 95 -53.22 -6.88 15.54
CA ARG A 95 -52.08 -6.51 14.69
C ARG A 95 -51.41 -5.22 15.15
N GLU A 96 -52.21 -4.22 15.56
CA GLU A 96 -51.64 -2.98 16.12
C GLU A 96 -50.84 -3.25 17.39
N LEU A 97 -51.31 -4.12 18.30
CA LEU A 97 -50.62 -4.51 19.52
C LEU A 97 -49.29 -5.25 19.20
N GLU A 98 -49.29 -6.17 18.21
CA GLU A 98 -48.09 -6.84 17.76
C GLU A 98 -47.05 -5.84 17.24
N LEU A 99 -47.48 -4.82 16.46
CA LEU A 99 -46.59 -3.76 15.97
C LEU A 99 -46.09 -2.89 17.10
N GLU A 100 -46.94 -2.53 18.06
CA GLU A 100 -46.56 -1.77 19.25
C GLU A 100 -45.53 -2.52 20.11
N ALA A 101 -45.71 -3.83 20.30
CA ALA A 101 -44.77 -4.67 21.03
C ALA A 101 -43.43 -4.75 20.32
N LYS A 102 -43.41 -4.92 19.00
CA LYS A 102 -42.17 -4.89 18.20
C LYS A 102 -41.46 -3.54 18.29
N MET A 103 -42.23 -2.45 18.16
CA MET A 103 -41.67 -1.10 18.28
C MET A 103 -41.00 -0.89 19.61
N ARG A 104 -41.66 -1.26 20.71
CA ARG A 104 -41.14 -1.14 22.07
C ARG A 104 -39.89 -2.02 22.26
N SER A 105 -39.92 -3.26 21.75
CA SER A 105 -38.74 -4.13 21.79
C SER A 105 -37.55 -3.51 21.08
N THR A 106 -37.72 -2.93 19.90
CA THR A 106 -36.67 -2.22 19.17
C THR A 106 -36.17 -0.99 19.95
N GLU A 107 -37.06 -0.24 20.57
CA GLU A 107 -36.72 0.93 21.39
C GLU A 107 -35.90 0.54 22.64
N GLU A 108 -36.32 -0.47 23.38
CA GLU A 108 -35.62 -1.00 24.55
C GLU A 108 -34.22 -1.50 24.17
N GLU A 109 -34.11 -2.27 23.08
CA GLU A 109 -32.84 -2.78 22.57
C GLU A 109 -31.86 -1.65 22.26
N TRP A 110 -32.30 -0.61 21.53
CA TRP A 110 -31.43 0.50 21.14
C TRP A 110 -31.12 1.49 22.26
N THR A 111 -31.93 1.56 23.32
CA THR A 111 -31.63 2.36 24.51
C THR A 111 -30.52 1.74 25.36
N GLU A 112 -30.30 0.43 25.27
CA GLU A 112 -29.27 -0.30 26.03
C GLU A 112 -27.93 -0.45 25.28
N GLN A 113 -27.87 -0.24 23.94
CA GLN A 113 -26.66 -0.40 23.17
C GLN A 113 -25.54 0.55 23.59
N VAL A 114 -24.31 0.00 23.72
CA VAL A 114 -23.13 0.74 24.15
C VAL A 114 -21.96 0.56 23.17
N LEU A 115 -21.21 1.63 22.98
CA LEU A 115 -19.97 1.63 22.23
C LEU A 115 -18.85 0.98 23.03
N THR A 116 -18.07 0.13 22.38
CA THR A 116 -16.83 -0.44 22.94
C THR A 116 -15.61 0.25 22.35
N PHE A 117 -14.58 0.42 23.18
CA PHE A 117 -13.38 1.16 22.83
C PHE A 117 -12.15 0.27 23.00
N GLU A 118 -11.19 0.44 22.08
CA GLU A 118 -9.92 -0.26 22.07
C GLU A 118 -8.75 0.69 22.32
N ASN A 119 -7.66 0.13 22.87
CA ASN A 119 -6.43 0.87 23.08
C ASN A 119 -5.67 1.03 21.76
N PHE A 120 -5.24 2.25 21.46
CA PHE A 120 -4.38 2.52 20.34
C PHE A 120 -2.99 2.95 20.82
N LYS A 121 -2.01 2.07 20.62
CA LYS A 121 -0.61 2.28 21.04
C LYS A 121 -0.54 2.79 22.51
N ASN A 122 0.21 3.85 22.74
CA ASN A 122 0.36 4.47 24.08
C ASN A 122 -0.65 5.60 24.36
N ARG A 123 -1.68 5.78 23.51
CA ARG A 123 -2.64 6.89 23.62
C ARG A 123 -3.90 6.57 24.42
N GLY A 124 -4.07 5.33 24.84
CA GLY A 124 -5.23 4.85 25.62
C GLY A 124 -6.42 4.45 24.77
N LEU A 125 -7.61 4.40 25.35
CA LEU A 125 -8.88 3.99 24.74
C LEU A 125 -9.44 5.09 23.83
N VAL A 126 -8.90 5.18 22.60
CA VAL A 126 -9.20 6.26 21.64
C VAL A 126 -9.72 5.76 20.29
N CYS A 127 -9.95 4.47 20.16
CA CYS A 127 -10.53 3.87 18.96
C CYS A 127 -11.79 3.11 19.31
N LEU A 128 -12.77 3.12 18.42
CA LEU A 128 -13.92 2.20 18.47
C LEU A 128 -13.43 0.79 18.11
N SER A 129 -13.95 -0.21 18.79
CA SER A 129 -13.72 -1.60 18.41
C SER A 129 -14.39 -1.88 17.07
N HIS A 130 -13.60 -2.27 16.07
CA HIS A 130 -14.07 -2.46 14.70
C HIS A 130 -15.13 -3.59 14.64
N SER A 131 -14.83 -4.74 15.26
CA SER A 131 -15.73 -5.90 15.27
C SER A 131 -17.07 -5.63 15.98
N ASN A 132 -17.04 -4.87 17.08
CA ASN A 132 -18.27 -4.52 17.79
C ASN A 132 -19.09 -3.48 17.02
N THR A 133 -18.42 -2.52 16.37
CA THR A 133 -19.10 -1.50 15.58
C THR A 133 -19.72 -2.09 14.31
N GLU A 134 -19.06 -3.04 13.64
CA GLU A 134 -19.65 -3.82 12.53
C GLU A 134 -20.88 -4.57 12.99
N HIS A 135 -20.83 -5.28 14.13
CA HIS A 135 -22.00 -5.95 14.69
C HIS A 135 -23.15 -4.98 15.01
N LEU A 136 -22.84 -3.77 15.51
CA LEU A 136 -23.87 -2.74 15.71
C LEU A 136 -24.47 -2.25 14.39
N LEU A 137 -23.70 -2.17 13.31
CA LEU A 137 -24.20 -1.83 11.98
C LEU A 137 -25.13 -2.91 11.42
N ASP A 138 -24.82 -4.20 11.61
CA ASP A 138 -25.69 -5.32 11.24
C ASP A 138 -27.03 -5.24 12.01
N LEU A 139 -26.99 -4.98 13.31
CA LEU A 139 -28.20 -4.80 14.12
C LEU A 139 -29.00 -3.56 13.68
N LEU A 140 -28.34 -2.48 13.23
CA LEU A 140 -29.02 -1.30 12.67
C LEU A 140 -29.74 -1.62 11.38
N GLU A 141 -29.15 -2.39 10.49
CA GLU A 141 -29.78 -2.82 9.23
C GLU A 141 -31.04 -3.67 9.52
N ASP A 142 -30.96 -4.62 10.45
CA ASP A 142 -32.09 -5.47 10.87
C ASP A 142 -33.22 -4.63 11.49
N ALA A 143 -32.88 -3.68 12.38
CA ALA A 143 -33.88 -2.80 12.99
C ALA A 143 -34.51 -1.86 11.97
N GLN A 144 -33.75 -1.29 11.04
CA GLN A 144 -34.25 -0.45 9.95
C GLN A 144 -35.18 -1.24 9.02
N ALA A 145 -34.79 -2.48 8.66
CA ALA A 145 -35.64 -3.37 7.86
C ALA A 145 -36.97 -3.69 8.58
N THR A 146 -36.93 -3.95 9.88
CA THR A 146 -38.11 -4.21 10.71
C THR A 146 -39.02 -2.98 10.73
N LEU A 147 -38.48 -1.78 10.97
CA LEU A 147 -39.27 -0.54 10.95
C LEU A 147 -39.82 -0.23 9.56
N ALA A 148 -39.07 -0.48 8.49
CA ALA A 148 -39.54 -0.33 7.12
C ALA A 148 -40.74 -1.26 6.82
N LEU A 149 -40.69 -2.53 7.24
CA LEU A 149 -41.79 -3.47 7.13
C LEU A 149 -43.00 -3.00 7.94
N MET A 150 -42.81 -2.47 9.14
CA MET A 150 -43.87 -1.91 9.97
C MET A 150 -44.54 -0.72 9.27
N LEU A 151 -43.76 0.21 8.69
CA LEU A 151 -44.28 1.39 7.97
C LEU A 151 -45.09 1.04 6.73
N THR A 152 -44.88 -0.12 6.12
CA THR A 152 -45.71 -0.61 4.98
C THR A 152 -46.99 -1.27 5.42
N SER A 153 -47.16 -1.58 6.71
CA SER A 153 -48.38 -2.24 7.25
C SER A 153 -49.56 -1.30 7.21
N ARG A 154 -50.75 -1.84 6.87
CA ARG A 154 -52.04 -1.11 6.91
C ARG A 154 -52.45 -0.74 8.33
N HIS A 155 -51.98 -1.47 9.33
CA HIS A 155 -52.38 -1.38 10.74
C HIS A 155 -51.51 -0.45 11.57
N ILE A 156 -50.51 0.22 10.98
CA ILE A 156 -49.57 1.11 11.68
C ILE A 156 -50.15 2.49 12.06
N GLY A 157 -51.32 2.84 11.55
CA GLY A 157 -51.90 4.19 11.62
C GLY A 157 -51.46 5.07 12.79
N PRO A 158 -51.74 4.65 14.04
CA PRO A 158 -51.43 5.47 15.23
C PRO A 158 -49.93 5.55 15.58
N LEU A 159 -49.14 4.56 15.16
CA LEU A 159 -47.71 4.44 15.47
C LEU A 159 -46.82 4.95 14.33
N ARG A 160 -47.42 5.41 13.23
CA ARG A 160 -46.69 5.75 12.00
C ARG A 160 -45.66 6.84 12.22
N ASP A 161 -46.02 7.91 12.91
CA ASP A 161 -45.13 9.05 13.12
C ASP A 161 -44.01 8.69 14.06
N GLU A 162 -44.26 7.86 15.07
CA GLU A 162 -43.27 7.38 16.02
C GLU A 162 -42.29 6.41 15.35
N ALA A 163 -42.78 5.45 14.58
CA ALA A 163 -41.97 4.53 13.81
C ALA A 163 -41.12 5.25 12.74
N ALA A 164 -41.68 6.26 12.09
CA ALA A 164 -40.91 7.08 11.14
C ALA A 164 -39.80 7.90 11.83
N ALA A 165 -40.08 8.47 13.00
CA ALA A 165 -39.08 9.17 13.79
C ALA A 165 -37.93 8.25 14.23
N TRP A 166 -38.26 7.01 14.64
CA TRP A 166 -37.22 6.02 14.96
C TRP A 166 -36.42 5.57 13.74
N ALA A 167 -37.07 5.35 12.61
CA ALA A 167 -36.37 5.00 11.36
C ALA A 167 -35.34 6.09 10.94
N ILE A 168 -35.73 7.36 11.10
CA ILE A 168 -34.81 8.48 10.83
C ILE A 168 -33.64 8.50 11.82
N LYS A 169 -33.92 8.31 13.13
CA LYS A 169 -32.84 8.26 14.16
C LYS A 169 -31.86 7.12 13.90
N LEU A 170 -32.35 5.90 13.63
CA LEU A 170 -31.47 4.74 13.38
C LEU A 170 -30.66 4.92 12.09
N LYS A 171 -31.22 5.54 11.07
CA LYS A 171 -30.49 5.88 9.84
C LYS A 171 -29.38 6.90 10.12
N GLU A 172 -29.67 7.94 10.89
CA GLU A 172 -28.65 8.91 11.30
C GLU A 172 -27.51 8.27 12.09
N ILE A 173 -27.81 7.31 12.99
CA ILE A 173 -26.82 6.56 13.75
C ILE A 173 -25.92 5.72 12.81
N SER A 174 -26.51 5.02 11.85
CA SER A 174 -25.78 4.23 10.86
C SER A 174 -24.79 5.11 10.08
N GLU A 175 -25.26 6.22 9.53
CA GLU A 175 -24.45 7.18 8.79
C GLU A 175 -23.29 7.75 9.66
N VAL A 176 -23.57 8.02 10.94
CA VAL A 176 -22.54 8.53 11.88
C VAL A 176 -21.50 7.46 12.20
N LEU A 177 -21.89 6.21 12.44
CA LEU A 177 -20.95 5.14 12.76
C LEU A 177 -20.07 4.78 11.55
N GLU A 178 -20.62 4.69 10.35
CA GLU A 178 -19.85 4.46 9.11
C GLU A 178 -18.81 5.58 8.87
N GLN A 179 -19.25 6.84 8.99
CA GLN A 179 -18.35 7.98 8.87
C GLN A 179 -17.28 7.96 9.97
N TRP A 180 -17.63 7.52 11.17
CA TRP A 180 -16.69 7.46 12.28
C TRP A 180 -15.61 6.43 12.05
N LEU A 181 -15.95 5.22 11.58
CA LEU A 181 -14.96 4.20 11.21
C LEU A 181 -14.03 4.71 10.11
N THR A 182 -14.58 5.32 9.07
CA THR A 182 -13.78 5.90 7.98
C THR A 182 -12.80 6.95 8.47
N VAL A 183 -13.25 7.86 9.33
CA VAL A 183 -12.40 8.90 9.94
C VAL A 183 -11.35 8.28 10.86
N GLN A 184 -11.71 7.25 11.62
CA GLN A 184 -10.80 6.52 12.50
C GLN A 184 -9.66 5.86 11.71
N ASP A 185 -9.97 5.17 10.62
CA ASP A 185 -8.99 4.48 9.79
C ASP A 185 -8.01 5.47 9.16
N LEU A 186 -8.52 6.57 8.60
CA LEU A 186 -7.68 7.65 8.07
C LEU A 186 -6.81 8.29 9.15
N TRP A 187 -7.36 8.53 10.34
CA TRP A 187 -6.62 9.08 11.47
C TRP A 187 -5.53 8.14 11.96
N GLN A 188 -5.81 6.84 12.09
CA GLN A 188 -4.82 5.82 12.49
C GLN A 188 -3.66 5.76 11.51
N HIS A 189 -3.97 5.73 10.21
CA HIS A 189 -2.96 5.70 9.15
C HIS A 189 -2.07 6.96 9.17
N LEU A 190 -2.65 8.14 9.25
CA LEU A 190 -1.89 9.39 9.29
C LEU A 190 -1.13 9.59 10.61
N GLU A 191 -1.68 9.10 11.74
CA GLU A 191 -0.98 9.11 13.02
C GLU A 191 0.30 8.29 12.96
N GLU A 192 0.27 7.12 12.34
CA GLU A 192 1.45 6.29 12.15
C GLU A 192 2.53 7.01 11.34
N VAL A 193 2.14 7.70 10.28
CA VAL A 193 3.04 8.45 9.41
C VAL A 193 3.68 9.63 10.13
N PHE A 194 2.89 10.43 10.85
CA PHE A 194 3.36 11.68 11.46
C PHE A 194 4.00 11.49 12.84
N SER A 195 3.74 10.39 13.54
CA SER A 195 4.34 10.10 14.85
C SER A 195 5.84 9.79 14.77
N HIS A 196 6.34 9.28 13.64
CA HIS A 196 7.75 8.93 13.45
C HIS A 196 8.68 10.12 13.11
N GLY A 197 8.18 11.33 13.05
CA GLY A 197 8.94 12.59 13.05
C GLY A 197 9.75 12.94 11.77
N GLY A 198 10.02 11.99 10.88
CA GLY A 198 10.74 12.22 9.63
C GLY A 198 9.90 13.02 8.64
N THR A 199 8.73 12.52 8.34
CA THR A 199 7.76 13.08 7.38
C THR A 199 7.22 14.46 7.81
N ALA A 200 7.23 14.75 9.12
CA ALA A 200 6.81 16.05 9.65
C ALA A 200 7.70 17.22 9.20
N LYS A 201 8.98 16.95 8.87
CA LYS A 201 9.90 17.96 8.33
C LYS A 201 9.66 18.22 6.85
N ASP A 202 9.28 17.20 6.11
CA ASP A 202 9.04 17.28 4.67
C ASP A 202 7.66 17.86 4.34
N LEU A 203 6.67 17.65 5.23
CA LEU A 203 5.28 18.09 5.09
C LEU A 203 4.80 18.90 6.32
N PRO A 204 5.37 20.07 6.61
CA PRO A 204 5.08 20.83 7.83
C PRO A 204 3.66 21.41 7.88
N GLN A 205 3.05 21.73 6.75
CA GLN A 205 1.69 22.25 6.68
C GLN A 205 0.67 21.16 7.02
N GLU A 206 0.84 19.98 6.45
CA GLU A 206 0.01 18.80 6.68
C GLU A 206 0.16 18.29 8.10
N TYR A 207 1.37 18.30 8.65
CA TYR A 207 1.59 17.97 10.05
C TYR A 207 0.84 18.91 11.00
N ASN A 208 0.91 20.24 10.77
CA ASN A 208 0.18 21.21 11.57
C ASN A 208 -1.35 21.06 11.42
N ARG A 209 -1.82 20.69 10.22
CA ARG A 209 -3.23 20.39 9.95
C ARG A 209 -3.66 19.15 10.72
N PHE A 210 -2.92 18.06 10.56
CA PHE A 210 -3.16 16.82 11.28
C PHE A 210 -3.15 17.01 12.81
N ALA A 211 -2.21 17.78 13.36
CA ALA A 211 -2.14 18.05 14.80
C ALA A 211 -3.38 18.79 15.34
N ARG A 212 -4.06 19.62 14.54
CA ARG A 212 -5.34 20.25 14.90
C ARG A 212 -6.48 19.23 14.87
N VAL A 213 -6.52 18.39 13.83
CA VAL A 213 -7.51 17.32 13.70
C VAL A 213 -7.35 16.31 14.84
N ASP A 214 -6.12 15.92 15.16
CA ASP A 214 -5.80 14.99 16.25
C ASP A 214 -6.36 15.48 17.59
N LYS A 215 -6.15 16.76 17.94
CA LYS A 215 -6.73 17.35 19.15
C LYS A 215 -8.26 17.31 19.18
N SER A 216 -8.90 17.57 18.04
CA SER A 216 -10.35 17.55 17.92
C SER A 216 -10.90 16.12 18.00
N TYR A 217 -10.25 15.19 17.34
CA TYR A 217 -10.56 13.75 17.38
C TYR A 217 -10.43 13.21 18.82
N MET A 218 -9.31 13.46 19.49
CA MET A 218 -9.08 13.03 20.86
C MET A 218 -10.13 13.60 21.84
N LYS A 219 -10.53 14.85 21.65
CA LYS A 219 -11.60 15.45 22.45
C LYS A 219 -12.95 14.79 22.20
N MET A 220 -13.25 14.46 20.95
CA MET A 220 -14.47 13.75 20.57
C MET A 220 -14.49 12.34 21.17
N MET A 221 -13.40 11.59 21.04
CA MET A 221 -13.28 10.23 21.57
C MET A 221 -13.41 10.18 23.11
N LYS A 222 -12.79 11.14 23.80
CA LYS A 222 -12.94 11.25 25.26
C LYS A 222 -14.39 11.46 25.69
N ARG A 223 -15.13 12.35 25.04
CA ARG A 223 -16.56 12.55 25.30
C ARG A 223 -17.39 11.30 24.98
N ALA A 224 -17.08 10.63 23.85
CA ALA A 224 -17.76 9.39 23.49
C ALA A 224 -17.51 8.28 24.52
N TYR A 225 -16.30 8.17 25.04
CA TYR A 225 -15.96 7.23 26.11
C TYR A 225 -16.68 7.52 27.43
N GLU A 226 -16.88 8.78 27.77
CA GLU A 226 -17.64 9.19 28.96
C GLU A 226 -19.14 8.86 28.82
N THR A 227 -19.72 9.00 27.62
CA THR A 227 -21.16 8.79 27.36
C THR A 227 -21.49 7.31 27.10
N ARG A 228 -20.68 6.62 26.32
CA ARG A 228 -20.76 5.20 25.86
C ARG A 228 -22.06 4.77 25.18
N ASN A 229 -23.22 5.28 25.57
CA ASN A 229 -24.51 4.92 24.96
C ASN A 229 -24.59 5.39 23.51
N VAL A 230 -24.97 4.49 22.59
CA VAL A 230 -24.99 4.74 21.15
C VAL A 230 -25.91 5.89 20.78
N LEU A 231 -27.15 5.88 21.27
CA LEU A 231 -28.16 6.92 20.98
C LEU A 231 -27.70 8.29 21.46
N GLN A 232 -27.26 8.40 22.70
CA GLN A 232 -26.81 9.66 23.28
C GLN A 232 -25.52 10.15 22.62
N CYS A 233 -24.67 9.20 22.21
CA CYS A 233 -23.41 9.53 21.58
C CYS A 233 -23.59 10.01 20.15
N CYS A 234 -24.45 9.40 19.34
CA CYS A 234 -24.61 9.71 17.92
C CYS A 234 -25.61 10.85 17.65
N VAL A 235 -26.74 10.87 18.37
CA VAL A 235 -27.83 11.83 18.15
C VAL A 235 -27.81 12.97 19.16
N GLY A 236 -27.20 12.79 20.34
CA GLY A 236 -27.15 13.78 21.42
C GLY A 236 -26.00 14.78 21.27
N GLY A 237 -26.24 16.07 21.48
CA GLY A 237 -25.21 17.11 21.57
C GLY A 237 -25.58 18.41 20.85
N ASP A 238 -24.91 19.53 21.25
CA ASP A 238 -25.15 20.87 20.68
C ASP A 238 -24.75 21.00 19.21
N VAL A 239 -23.81 20.14 18.74
CA VAL A 239 -23.35 20.08 17.33
C VAL A 239 -23.56 18.66 16.82
N PRO A 240 -24.24 18.48 15.68
CA PRO A 240 -24.42 17.16 15.08
C PRO A 240 -23.07 16.48 14.86
N LYS A 241 -22.88 15.27 15.41
CA LYS A 241 -21.63 14.52 15.24
C LYS A 241 -21.30 14.24 13.79
N SER A 242 -22.34 14.00 12.98
CA SER A 242 -22.19 13.85 11.53
C SER A 242 -21.43 15.00 10.89
N GLN A 243 -21.77 16.25 11.21
CA GLN A 243 -21.08 17.44 10.67
C GLN A 243 -19.61 17.51 11.15
N MET A 244 -19.37 17.18 12.43
CA MET A 244 -18.01 17.19 12.98
C MET A 244 -17.15 16.10 12.34
N LEU A 245 -17.67 14.87 12.21
CA LEU A 245 -16.96 13.77 11.57
C LEU A 245 -16.70 14.05 10.10
N LYS A 246 -17.68 14.63 9.39
CA LYS A 246 -17.52 15.03 7.99
C LYS A 246 -16.38 16.04 7.84
N HIS A 247 -16.34 17.08 8.69
CA HIS A 247 -15.26 18.06 8.66
C HIS A 247 -13.90 17.44 8.99
N LEU A 248 -13.82 16.56 10.02
CA LEU A 248 -12.59 15.85 10.34
C LEU A 248 -12.14 14.95 9.19
N GLY A 249 -13.08 14.25 8.54
CA GLY A 249 -12.81 13.41 7.37
C GLY A 249 -12.25 14.21 6.19
N GLU A 250 -12.88 15.35 5.85
CA GLU A 250 -12.42 16.25 4.79
C GLU A 250 -10.99 16.76 5.04
N GLU A 251 -10.68 17.18 6.27
CA GLU A 251 -9.33 17.63 6.65
C GLU A 251 -8.29 16.49 6.59
N LEU A 252 -8.66 15.28 7.04
CA LEU A 252 -7.79 14.10 6.97
C LEU A 252 -7.57 13.65 5.52
N GLU A 253 -8.61 13.69 4.67
CA GLU A 253 -8.46 13.39 3.24
C GLU A 253 -7.50 14.35 2.53
N ILE A 254 -7.53 15.64 2.88
CA ILE A 254 -6.58 16.61 2.31
C ILE A 254 -5.15 16.23 2.72
N CYS A 255 -4.92 15.88 3.99
CA CYS A 255 -3.62 15.42 4.45
C CYS A 255 -3.18 14.14 3.73
N PHE A 256 -4.10 13.19 3.54
CA PHE A 256 -3.84 11.94 2.84
C PHE A 256 -3.51 12.15 1.35
N LYS A 257 -4.27 12.99 0.65
CA LYS A 257 -4.00 13.34 -0.75
C LYS A 257 -2.64 14.02 -0.93
N SER A 258 -2.26 14.91 -0.01
CA SER A 258 -0.93 15.53 0.00
C SER A 258 0.17 14.50 0.24
N LEU A 259 -0.04 13.55 1.16
CA LEU A 259 0.90 12.46 1.42
C LEU A 259 1.09 11.56 0.19
N VAL A 260 0.00 11.16 -0.47
CA VAL A 260 0.06 10.38 -1.72
C VAL A 260 0.83 11.16 -2.80
N GLY A 261 0.53 12.46 -2.97
CA GLY A 261 1.27 13.32 -3.89
C GLY A 261 2.76 13.41 -3.58
N PHE A 262 3.13 13.45 -2.30
CA PHE A 262 4.53 13.40 -1.86
C PHE A 262 5.19 12.07 -2.24
N LEU A 263 4.54 10.92 -1.94
CA LEU A 263 5.05 9.61 -2.31
C LEU A 263 5.22 9.46 -3.82
N ASP A 264 4.27 9.95 -4.60
CA ASP A 264 4.35 9.93 -6.07
C ASP A 264 5.50 10.81 -6.60
N SER A 265 5.79 11.93 -5.94
CA SER A 265 6.96 12.74 -6.28
C SER A 265 8.26 11.96 -6.05
N LYS A 266 8.35 11.20 -4.96
CA LYS A 266 9.50 10.33 -4.65
C LYS A 266 9.62 9.15 -5.64
N ARG A 267 8.49 8.57 -6.06
CA ARG A 267 8.45 7.54 -7.11
C ARG A 267 8.90 8.07 -8.48
N LYS A 268 8.60 9.34 -8.80
CA LYS A 268 9.11 9.98 -10.03
C LYS A 268 10.62 10.17 -10.02
N VAL A 269 11.22 10.51 -8.87
CA VAL A 269 12.68 10.65 -8.71
C VAL A 269 13.36 9.27 -8.75
N PHE A 270 12.79 8.27 -8.08
CA PHE A 270 13.30 6.91 -8.06
C PHE A 270 12.19 5.90 -8.41
N PRO A 271 12.03 5.55 -9.71
CA PRO A 271 10.90 4.73 -10.18
C PRO A 271 10.79 3.35 -9.56
N ARG A 272 11.89 2.79 -9.02
CA ARG A 272 11.87 1.48 -8.35
C ARG A 272 11.05 1.48 -7.05
N PHE A 273 10.73 2.65 -6.50
CA PHE A 273 9.78 2.75 -5.38
C PHE A 273 8.34 2.38 -5.76
N CYS A 274 8.01 2.27 -7.05
CA CYS A 274 6.72 1.72 -7.49
C CYS A 274 6.53 0.24 -7.12
N PHE A 275 7.62 -0.50 -6.86
CA PHE A 275 7.58 -1.89 -6.40
C PHE A 275 7.47 -2.03 -4.87
N VAL A 276 7.43 -0.90 -4.16
CA VAL A 276 7.35 -0.84 -2.69
C VAL A 276 5.98 -0.27 -2.31
N ASN A 277 5.28 -0.91 -1.38
CA ASN A 277 3.99 -0.43 -0.88
C ASN A 277 4.17 0.83 -0.01
N ASP A 278 3.10 1.62 0.13
CA ASP A 278 3.14 2.92 0.81
C ASP A 278 3.65 2.87 2.25
N PRO A 279 3.21 1.95 3.13
CA PRO A 279 3.70 1.88 4.50
C PRO A 279 5.20 1.62 4.59
N VAL A 280 5.72 0.72 3.76
CA VAL A 280 7.15 0.41 3.71
C VAL A 280 7.95 1.59 3.14
N LEU A 281 7.43 2.24 2.10
CA LEU A 281 8.07 3.42 1.52
C LEU A 281 8.16 4.57 2.55
N LEU A 282 7.11 4.78 3.34
CA LEU A 282 7.11 5.75 4.43
C LEU A 282 8.13 5.40 5.52
N ALA A 283 8.22 4.12 5.90
CA ALA A 283 9.22 3.64 6.86
C ALA A 283 10.65 3.88 6.35
N ILE A 284 10.91 3.65 5.07
CA ILE A 284 12.19 3.93 4.42
C ILE A 284 12.49 5.44 4.43
N LEU A 285 11.54 6.28 4.05
CA LEU A 285 11.70 7.73 3.98
C LEU A 285 11.83 8.38 5.36
N SER A 286 11.28 7.77 6.42
CA SER A 286 11.40 8.28 7.79
C SER A 286 12.82 8.27 8.34
N GLN A 287 13.69 7.41 7.81
CA GLN A 287 15.10 7.27 8.23
C GLN A 287 16.06 7.44 7.04
N PRO A 288 16.20 8.64 6.48
CA PRO A 288 16.84 8.86 5.18
C PRO A 288 18.34 8.52 5.14
N TYR A 289 18.99 8.40 6.27
CA TYR A 289 20.44 8.15 6.37
C TYR A 289 20.80 6.74 6.87
N SER A 290 19.78 5.90 7.15
CA SER A 290 19.98 4.55 7.66
C SER A 290 19.90 3.52 6.54
N LEU A 291 20.98 2.75 6.36
CA LEU A 291 20.96 1.59 5.47
C LEU A 291 20.04 0.48 6.03
N ASP A 292 19.95 0.37 7.35
CA ASP A 292 19.19 -0.69 8.02
C ASP A 292 17.69 -0.61 7.74
N SER A 293 17.15 0.59 7.49
CA SER A 293 15.75 0.78 7.11
C SER A 293 15.43 0.30 5.68
N VAL A 294 16.41 0.35 4.78
CA VAL A 294 16.25 0.00 3.35
C VAL A 294 16.64 -1.46 3.07
N LYS A 295 17.66 -1.97 3.79
CA LYS A 295 18.22 -3.30 3.58
C LYS A 295 17.20 -4.45 3.56
N PRO A 296 16.20 -4.54 4.45
CA PRO A 296 15.17 -5.57 4.39
C PRO A 296 14.34 -5.57 3.10
N HIS A 297 14.30 -4.41 2.42
CA HIS A 297 13.47 -4.18 1.23
C HIS A 297 14.29 -4.16 -0.07
N PHE A 298 15.58 -4.46 -0.02
CA PHE A 298 16.44 -4.51 -1.23
C PHE A 298 15.89 -5.45 -2.29
N ARG A 299 15.28 -6.58 -1.90
CA ARG A 299 14.66 -7.54 -2.84
C ARG A 299 13.49 -6.95 -3.64
N CYS A 300 12.82 -5.91 -3.12
CA CYS A 300 11.78 -5.21 -3.87
C CYS A 300 12.36 -4.16 -4.82
N ILE A 301 13.53 -3.60 -4.47
CA ILE A 301 14.16 -2.48 -5.18
C ILE A 301 15.18 -2.96 -6.22
N PHE A 302 15.91 -4.04 -5.92
CA PHE A 302 16.96 -4.62 -6.76
C PHE A 302 16.69 -6.11 -7.03
N ASN A 303 17.12 -6.59 -8.19
CA ASN A 303 16.93 -7.99 -8.54
C ASN A 303 17.77 -8.94 -7.67
N ASN A 304 19.04 -8.60 -7.41
CA ASN A 304 19.95 -9.48 -6.70
C ASN A 304 20.98 -8.74 -5.83
N VAL A 305 20.57 -7.68 -5.15
CA VAL A 305 21.40 -7.01 -4.14
C VAL A 305 20.90 -7.39 -2.75
N ARG A 306 21.74 -8.03 -1.97
CA ARG A 306 21.46 -8.39 -0.57
C ARG A 306 21.99 -7.35 0.40
N ASP A 307 23.19 -6.83 0.15
CA ASP A 307 23.90 -5.94 1.06
C ASP A 307 24.74 -4.91 0.33
N VAL A 308 25.05 -3.83 1.04
CA VAL A 308 25.95 -2.77 0.57
C VAL A 308 27.06 -2.61 1.60
N SER A 309 28.31 -2.73 1.16
CA SER A 309 29.49 -2.54 2.00
C SER A 309 29.76 -1.06 2.19
N LEU A 310 29.80 -0.63 3.45
CA LEU A 310 30.04 0.76 3.83
C LEU A 310 31.46 0.94 4.41
N ILE A 311 32.09 2.04 4.07
CA ILE A 311 33.28 2.54 4.76
C ILE A 311 32.89 3.80 5.53
N GLN A 312 33.21 3.85 6.81
CA GLN A 312 33.10 5.05 7.62
C GLN A 312 34.32 5.91 7.36
N GLN A 313 34.12 7.10 6.79
CA GLN A 313 35.17 8.09 6.69
C GLN A 313 35.20 8.83 8.02
N GLU A 314 36.32 8.65 8.79
CA GLU A 314 36.57 9.53 9.93
C GLU A 314 36.61 10.97 9.44
N PRO A 315 36.01 11.93 10.18
CA PRO A 315 36.09 13.34 9.81
C PRO A 315 37.56 13.71 9.72
N GLU A 316 38.03 14.13 8.53
CA GLU A 316 39.35 14.70 8.38
C GLU A 316 39.47 15.85 9.37
N THR A 317 40.24 15.64 10.44
CA THR A 317 40.68 16.72 11.32
C THR A 317 41.46 17.69 10.46
N MET A 318 40.85 18.80 10.12
CA MET A 318 41.54 19.92 9.45
C MET A 318 42.70 20.32 10.34
N VAL A 319 43.87 19.80 9.99
CA VAL A 319 45.12 20.36 10.51
C VAL A 319 45.24 21.76 9.93
N VAL A 320 44.73 22.71 10.70
CA VAL A 320 45.00 24.13 10.44
C VAL A 320 46.49 24.28 10.56
N LYS A 321 47.20 24.25 9.44
CA LYS A 321 48.59 24.72 9.36
C LYS A 321 48.56 26.20 9.77
N LYS A 322 48.75 26.46 11.07
CA LYS A 322 49.15 27.76 11.52
C LYS A 322 50.52 28.03 10.91
N SER A 323 50.55 28.82 9.87
CA SER A 323 51.79 29.42 9.36
C SER A 323 52.38 30.21 10.49
N ALA A 324 53.55 29.73 10.96
CA ALA A 324 54.35 30.40 11.93
C ALA A 324 54.90 31.69 11.32
N VAL A 325 54.47 32.81 11.82
CA VAL A 325 55.23 34.06 11.74
C VAL A 325 56.04 34.16 13.01
N LEU A 326 57.34 34.11 12.80
CA LEU A 326 58.40 34.26 13.80
C LEU A 326 58.21 35.48 14.69
N SER A 327 58.53 35.32 15.94
CA SER A 327 59.47 36.21 16.57
C SER A 327 60.14 35.52 17.76
N SER A 328 61.47 35.49 17.67
CA SER A 328 62.44 35.09 18.63
C SER A 328 62.23 35.64 20.04
N TRP A 329 62.44 34.80 21.05
CA TRP A 329 63.13 35.19 22.27
C TRP A 329 63.90 34.00 22.90
N ARG A 330 65.13 34.20 23.13
CA ARG A 330 66.11 33.32 23.77
C ARG A 330 65.80 33.13 25.27
N GLY A 331 66.19 31.96 25.81
CA GLY A 331 66.55 31.89 27.21
C GLY A 331 66.40 30.50 27.86
N ARG A 332 67.45 29.68 27.71
CA ARG A 332 68.28 28.99 28.71
C ARG A 332 67.63 28.02 29.72
N SER A 333 68.16 26.77 29.64
CA SER A 333 68.58 25.86 30.74
C SER A 333 67.50 25.23 31.59
N GLY A 334 67.41 23.95 31.75
CA GLY A 334 68.35 22.97 32.22
C GLY A 334 67.61 21.74 32.74
N ARG A 335 68.20 20.57 32.54
CA ARG A 335 68.22 19.32 33.30
C ARG A 335 66.94 18.48 33.46
N GLU A 336 66.90 17.34 32.79
CA GLU A 336 67.07 15.96 33.34
C GLU A 336 66.33 15.65 34.64
N ASP A 337 65.38 14.69 34.61
CA ASP A 337 65.55 13.29 35.02
C ASP A 337 64.26 12.49 35.02
N SER A 338 64.35 11.36 34.38
CA SER A 338 63.96 9.99 34.71
C SER A 338 62.65 9.69 35.47
N SER A 339 61.97 8.71 34.91
CA SER A 339 61.32 7.53 35.50
C SER A 339 59.83 7.36 35.34
N SER A 340 59.50 6.27 34.69
CA SER A 340 58.21 5.57 34.56
C SER A 340 57.66 5.02 35.90
N PRO A 341 56.56 4.23 35.96
CA PRO A 341 55.25 4.22 35.28
C PRO A 341 54.04 4.01 36.18
N LEU A 342 52.81 4.09 35.56
CA LEU A 342 51.52 3.48 35.98
C LEU A 342 50.69 4.17 37.11
N PRO A 343 49.36 3.98 37.22
CA PRO A 343 48.36 3.32 36.36
C PRO A 343 47.08 4.17 36.09
N LEU A 344 46.19 3.62 35.27
CA LEU A 344 44.82 4.07 34.97
C LEU A 344 43.95 4.29 36.21
N PRO A 345 42.95 5.20 36.18
CA PRO A 345 41.67 4.83 36.65
C PRO A 345 40.47 5.18 35.74
N ASP A 346 39.52 4.25 35.75
CA ASP A 346 38.16 4.39 35.28
C ASP A 346 37.49 5.68 35.76
N SER A 347 36.75 6.34 34.87
CA SER A 347 35.46 7.02 35.09
C SER A 347 35.16 8.04 33.99
N ILE A 348 34.58 7.59 32.89
CA ILE A 348 33.82 8.44 31.96
C ILE A 348 32.36 8.02 32.03
N SER A 349 31.71 8.37 33.11
CA SER A 349 30.25 8.13 33.23
C SER A 349 29.49 9.24 33.95
N THR A 350 30.12 10.37 34.25
CA THR A 350 29.48 11.42 35.08
C THR A 350 29.51 12.85 34.49
N ARG A 351 29.77 13.02 33.20
CA ARG A 351 29.77 14.35 32.58
C ARG A 351 28.61 14.68 31.65
N PHE A 352 27.65 13.77 31.46
CA PHE A 352 26.48 14.03 30.58
C PHE A 352 25.20 14.49 31.31
N ARG A 353 25.22 14.65 32.65
CA ARG A 353 24.05 15.10 33.43
C ARG A 353 24.00 16.58 33.80
N LYS A 354 24.99 17.39 33.40
CA LYS A 354 25.03 18.82 33.76
C LYS A 354 24.71 19.81 32.63
N VAL A 355 24.48 19.33 31.40
CA VAL A 355 24.17 20.21 30.26
C VAL A 355 22.64 20.34 30.04
N SER A 356 21.85 19.36 30.47
CA SER A 356 20.39 19.43 30.37
C SER A 356 19.73 20.38 31.40
N ASP A 357 20.36 20.62 32.53
CA ASP A 357 19.78 21.48 33.59
C ASP A 357 20.01 22.97 33.33
N ILE A 358 21.00 23.34 32.53
CA ILE A 358 21.29 24.74 32.18
C ILE A 358 20.35 25.27 31.08
N VAL A 359 19.87 24.38 30.19
CA VAL A 359 18.94 24.77 29.10
C VAL A 359 17.50 24.96 29.60
N VAL A 360 17.12 24.26 30.70
CA VAL A 360 15.78 24.40 31.28
C VAL A 360 15.64 25.63 32.16
N GLN A 361 16.75 26.18 32.67
CA GLN A 361 16.74 27.38 33.50
C GLN A 361 16.76 28.69 32.68
N ALA A 362 17.35 28.67 31.48
CA ALA A 362 17.35 29.81 30.55
C ALA A 362 15.99 30.04 29.86
N ALA A 363 15.12 29.00 29.81
CA ALA A 363 13.79 29.14 29.22
C ALA A 363 12.70 29.63 30.19
N LYS A 364 13.02 29.84 31.46
CA LYS A 364 12.05 30.34 32.47
C LYS A 364 12.19 31.82 32.86
N GLU A 365 13.22 32.53 32.34
CA GLU A 365 13.47 33.91 32.66
C GLU A 365 13.13 34.95 31.54
N SER A 366 12.51 34.51 30.42
CA SER A 366 12.16 35.40 29.31
C SER A 366 10.67 35.78 29.18
N ASP A 367 9.89 35.61 30.26
CA ASP A 367 8.46 35.94 30.21
C ASP A 367 8.10 37.04 31.26
N ALA A 368 8.71 38.21 31.16
CA ALA A 368 8.19 39.39 31.79
C ALA A 368 8.72 40.69 31.12
N GLY A 369 7.86 41.43 30.44
CA GLY A 369 8.14 42.84 30.19
C GLY A 369 7.83 43.40 28.82
N VAL A 370 6.57 43.67 28.61
CA VAL A 370 5.98 44.58 27.58
C VAL A 370 6.68 45.93 27.55
N ARG A 371 7.02 46.48 26.37
CA ARG A 371 6.48 47.76 25.87
C ARG A 371 6.92 48.10 24.44
N LYS A 372 5.93 48.60 23.69
CA LYS A 372 5.99 49.15 22.34
C LYS A 372 6.95 50.32 22.21
N SER A 373 7.70 50.42 21.14
CA SER A 373 7.88 51.65 20.38
C SER A 373 8.37 51.39 18.97
N SER A 374 7.75 52.08 18.06
CA SER A 374 7.93 52.13 16.61
C SER A 374 9.23 52.84 16.19
N LEU A 375 9.62 52.58 14.93
CA LEU A 375 10.46 53.33 14.00
C LEU A 375 11.88 52.82 13.80
N LEU A 376 12.14 52.31 12.65
CA LEU A 376 12.93 52.83 11.53
C LEU A 376 13.43 51.69 10.65
N GLN A 377 13.09 51.81 9.37
CA GLN A 377 13.65 51.03 8.26
C GLN A 377 15.16 51.26 8.18
N SER A 378 15.91 50.19 8.08
CA SER A 378 17.14 50.16 7.28
C SER A 378 17.44 48.75 6.83
N THR A 379 17.48 48.59 5.54
CA THR A 379 17.94 47.45 4.76
C THR A 379 19.35 47.05 5.12
N THR A 380 19.52 45.84 5.61
CA THR A 380 20.77 45.10 5.45
C THR A 380 20.45 43.63 5.26
N ASP A 381 20.79 43.10 4.08
CA ASP A 381 20.84 41.70 3.72
C ASP A 381 21.72 40.92 4.72
N VAL A 382 21.07 40.30 5.69
CA VAL A 382 21.69 39.23 6.47
C VAL A 382 21.24 37.92 5.85
N ARG A 383 22.08 37.36 4.97
CA ARG A 383 21.98 35.95 4.56
C ARG A 383 22.09 35.15 5.86
N HIS A 384 20.98 34.54 6.27
CA HIS A 384 20.97 33.47 7.24
C HIS A 384 21.77 32.30 6.65
N VAL A 385 23.06 32.24 6.99
CA VAL A 385 23.84 31.02 6.89
C VAL A 385 23.34 30.15 8.05
N GLU A 386 22.44 29.23 7.78
CA GLU A 386 22.14 28.15 8.74
C GLU A 386 23.46 27.43 9.04
N PRO A 387 23.80 27.22 10.32
CA PRO A 387 24.99 26.45 10.65
C PRO A 387 24.78 25.01 10.18
N ASP A 388 25.60 24.58 9.23
CA ASP A 388 25.60 23.24 8.63
C ASP A 388 26.07 22.22 9.69
N TRP A 389 25.14 21.82 10.59
CA TRP A 389 25.37 20.84 11.65
C TRP A 389 25.53 19.41 11.08
N HIS A 390 25.26 19.22 9.77
CA HIS A 390 25.51 17.96 9.06
C HIS A 390 26.99 17.66 8.80
N SER A 391 27.90 18.64 9.00
CA SER A 391 29.32 18.47 8.74
C SER A 391 30.05 17.55 9.73
N HIS A 392 29.41 17.10 10.82
CA HIS A 392 30.05 16.31 11.88
C HIS A 392 29.52 14.86 12.02
N LEU A 393 28.59 14.44 11.15
CA LEU A 393 28.17 13.03 11.12
C LEU A 393 29.22 12.19 10.35
N PRO A 394 29.59 11.00 10.84
CA PRO A 394 30.45 10.09 10.07
C PRO A 394 29.75 9.77 8.75
N LYS A 395 30.40 10.14 7.63
CA LYS A 395 29.85 9.92 6.29
C LYS A 395 30.01 8.45 5.95
N ASN A 396 28.93 7.70 5.99
CA ASN A 396 28.89 6.35 5.46
C ASN A 396 28.96 6.42 3.94
N ILE A 397 29.94 5.73 3.34
CA ILE A 397 30.17 5.71 1.90
C ILE A 397 30.00 4.27 1.42
N ALA A 398 29.09 4.04 0.45
CA ALA A 398 28.95 2.76 -0.21
C ALA A 398 30.13 2.56 -1.18
N VAL A 399 30.81 1.41 -1.08
CA VAL A 399 32.00 1.05 -1.87
C VAL A 399 31.83 -0.22 -2.67
N ALA A 400 30.96 -1.13 -2.27
CA ALA A 400 30.67 -2.36 -2.98
C ALA A 400 29.24 -2.82 -2.70
N VAL A 401 28.66 -3.59 -3.62
CA VAL A 401 27.39 -4.30 -3.44
C VAL A 401 27.62 -5.80 -3.43
N THR A 402 26.85 -6.49 -2.61
CA THR A 402 26.94 -7.96 -2.45
C THR A 402 25.64 -8.60 -2.92
N SER A 403 25.73 -9.60 -3.80
CA SER A 403 24.57 -10.37 -4.26
C SER A 403 24.05 -11.33 -3.19
N GLU A 404 22.88 -11.93 -3.41
CA GLU A 404 22.34 -13.00 -2.54
C GLU A 404 23.25 -14.22 -2.46
N GLN A 405 23.96 -14.54 -3.54
CA GLN A 405 24.91 -15.65 -3.63
C GLN A 405 26.29 -15.32 -3.07
N GLY A 406 26.52 -14.08 -2.63
CA GLY A 406 27.79 -13.63 -2.05
C GLY A 406 28.80 -13.09 -3.06
N GLU A 407 28.39 -12.79 -4.29
CA GLU A 407 29.25 -12.07 -5.24
C GLU A 407 29.37 -10.60 -4.84
N ILE A 408 30.59 -10.10 -4.85
CA ILE A 408 30.91 -8.70 -4.51
C ILE A 408 31.24 -7.96 -5.80
N LEU A 409 30.51 -6.87 -6.05
CA LEU A 409 30.82 -5.92 -7.11
C LEU A 409 31.36 -4.64 -6.47
N GLU A 410 32.61 -4.33 -6.70
CA GLU A 410 33.22 -3.07 -6.28
C GLU A 410 32.68 -1.93 -7.13
N LEU A 411 32.39 -0.78 -6.50
CA LEU A 411 31.85 0.39 -7.16
C LEU A 411 33.01 1.30 -7.63
N ASN A 412 33.02 1.64 -8.92
CA ASN A 412 33.98 2.58 -9.48
C ASN A 412 33.79 3.97 -8.86
N THR A 413 32.55 4.39 -8.72
CA THR A 413 32.19 5.66 -8.08
C THR A 413 31.59 5.38 -6.69
N LYS A 414 32.27 5.87 -5.66
CA LYS A 414 31.83 5.71 -4.27
C LYS A 414 30.64 6.62 -3.99
N VAL A 415 29.60 6.08 -3.34
CA VAL A 415 28.33 6.78 -3.11
C VAL A 415 28.17 7.16 -1.64
N PRO A 416 28.19 8.48 -1.28
CA PRO A 416 27.97 8.92 0.09
C PRO A 416 26.49 8.89 0.46
N LEU A 417 26.14 8.35 1.65
CA LEU A 417 24.78 8.31 2.18
C LEU A 417 24.46 9.62 2.95
N VAL A 418 24.51 10.75 2.28
CA VAL A 418 24.36 12.09 2.92
C VAL A 418 23.05 12.77 2.54
N SER A 419 22.47 12.42 1.40
CA SER A 419 21.24 12.99 0.87
C SER A 419 20.03 12.08 1.15
N GLY A 420 18.83 12.51 0.78
CA GLY A 420 17.62 11.69 0.90
C GLY A 420 17.76 10.30 0.27
N VAL A 421 17.00 9.33 0.76
CA VAL A 421 17.10 7.92 0.31
C VAL A 421 16.92 7.78 -1.20
N ASP A 422 16.00 8.52 -1.77
CA ASP A 422 15.72 8.58 -3.21
C ASP A 422 16.94 9.03 -4.03
N VAL A 423 17.72 9.96 -3.51
CA VAL A 423 18.89 10.51 -4.19
C VAL A 423 20.07 9.55 -4.13
N TRP A 424 20.43 9.03 -2.93
CA TRP A 424 21.58 8.14 -2.83
C TRP A 424 21.31 6.75 -3.44
N LEU A 425 20.05 6.25 -3.42
CA LEU A 425 19.69 5.02 -4.16
C LEU A 425 19.80 5.22 -5.66
N SER A 426 19.39 6.38 -6.20
CA SER A 426 19.59 6.71 -7.61
C SER A 426 21.07 6.77 -7.99
N ALA A 427 21.88 7.38 -7.13
CA ALA A 427 23.33 7.41 -7.30
C ALA A 427 23.96 6.00 -7.21
N LEU A 428 23.44 5.14 -6.31
CA LEU A 428 23.91 3.75 -6.17
C LEU A 428 23.59 2.95 -7.44
N VAL A 429 22.36 3.03 -7.98
CA VAL A 429 22.00 2.38 -9.26
C VAL A 429 22.93 2.84 -10.38
N LYS A 430 23.18 4.15 -10.48
CA LYS A 430 24.08 4.70 -11.50
C LYS A 430 25.49 4.15 -11.35
N SER A 431 26.03 4.13 -10.13
CA SER A 431 27.36 3.59 -9.84
C SER A 431 27.49 2.09 -10.13
N ILE A 432 26.44 1.29 -9.81
CA ILE A 432 26.37 -0.13 -10.17
C ILE A 432 26.44 -0.30 -11.68
N ASN A 433 25.63 0.47 -12.43
CA ASN A 433 25.57 0.39 -13.88
C ASN A 433 26.92 0.76 -14.53
N GLU A 434 27.56 1.83 -14.05
CA GLU A 434 28.89 2.25 -14.51
C GLU A 434 29.96 1.19 -14.22
N SER A 435 29.96 0.59 -13.04
CA SER A 435 30.91 -0.45 -12.64
C SER A 435 30.72 -1.74 -13.44
N LEU A 436 29.49 -2.14 -13.70
CA LEU A 436 29.19 -3.28 -14.57
C LEU A 436 29.59 -3.01 -16.01
N HIS A 437 29.27 -1.82 -16.54
CA HIS A 437 29.66 -1.42 -17.88
C HIS A 437 31.16 -1.53 -18.07
N SER A 438 31.94 -0.90 -17.17
CA SER A 438 33.42 -0.97 -17.20
C SER A 438 33.91 -2.43 -17.16
N SER A 439 33.36 -3.23 -16.22
CA SER A 439 33.76 -4.64 -16.06
C SER A 439 33.48 -5.49 -17.31
N ILE A 440 32.35 -5.23 -18.01
CA ILE A 440 32.00 -5.95 -19.23
C ILE A 440 32.90 -5.54 -20.39
N VAL A 441 33.16 -4.22 -20.57
CA VAL A 441 34.02 -3.71 -21.62
C VAL A 441 35.44 -4.24 -21.43
N ASP A 442 35.98 -4.18 -20.22
CA ASP A 442 37.33 -4.70 -19.90
C ASP A 442 37.40 -6.21 -20.14
N CYS A 443 36.35 -6.96 -19.80
CA CYS A 443 36.25 -8.40 -20.05
C CYS A 443 36.32 -8.71 -21.56
N ILE A 444 35.57 -7.94 -22.39
CA ILE A 444 35.58 -8.09 -23.84
C ILE A 444 37.00 -7.76 -24.39
N GLN A 445 37.65 -6.73 -23.92
CA GLN A 445 39.03 -6.36 -24.33
C GLN A 445 40.04 -7.45 -24.01
N ASP A 446 39.97 -8.01 -22.79
CA ASP A 446 40.86 -9.13 -22.37
C ASP A 446 40.62 -10.38 -23.24
N ILE A 447 39.34 -10.66 -23.62
CA ILE A 447 38.98 -11.73 -24.54
C ILE A 447 39.57 -11.50 -25.93
N GLU A 448 39.50 -10.27 -26.46
CA GLU A 448 40.04 -9.90 -27.78
C GLU A 448 41.58 -9.91 -27.79
N SER A 449 42.19 -9.62 -26.66
CA SER A 449 43.64 -9.69 -26.45
C SER A 449 44.17 -11.12 -26.34
N GLY A 450 43.29 -12.13 -26.33
CA GLY A 450 43.62 -13.56 -26.32
C GLY A 450 43.95 -14.13 -24.93
N HIS A 451 43.56 -13.45 -23.84
CA HIS A 451 43.71 -13.98 -22.49
C HIS A 451 42.92 -15.29 -22.32
N SER A 452 43.43 -16.17 -21.42
CA SER A 452 42.79 -17.45 -21.18
C SER A 452 41.44 -17.32 -20.47
N ILE A 453 40.53 -18.27 -20.72
CA ILE A 453 39.20 -18.28 -20.06
C ILE A 453 39.33 -18.33 -18.53
N GLU A 454 40.38 -18.94 -18.01
CA GLU A 454 40.66 -19.06 -16.57
C GLU A 454 41.05 -17.73 -15.95
N GLU A 455 41.74 -16.87 -16.68
CA GLU A 455 42.16 -15.54 -16.24
C GLU A 455 40.97 -14.60 -16.15
N TRP A 456 40.21 -14.41 -17.23
CA TRP A 456 39.08 -13.47 -17.20
C TRP A 456 37.93 -13.95 -16.30
N ILE A 457 37.69 -15.25 -16.15
CA ILE A 457 36.72 -15.74 -15.16
C ILE A 457 37.16 -15.41 -13.74
N SER A 458 38.45 -15.41 -13.44
CA SER A 458 38.95 -15.07 -12.10
C SER A 458 38.95 -13.58 -11.80
N LYS A 459 38.95 -12.72 -12.81
CA LYS A 459 39.12 -11.28 -12.70
C LYS A 459 37.75 -10.53 -12.67
N TYR A 460 36.81 -10.94 -13.50
CA TYR A 460 35.56 -10.22 -13.73
C TYR A 460 34.34 -10.82 -13.01
N PRO A 461 33.26 -10.03 -12.76
CA PRO A 461 32.02 -10.56 -12.21
C PRO A 461 31.39 -11.64 -13.09
N SER A 462 30.59 -12.51 -12.49
CA SER A 462 29.87 -13.58 -13.20
C SER A 462 29.08 -13.09 -14.41
N GLN A 463 28.40 -11.98 -14.25
CA GLN A 463 27.61 -11.36 -15.31
C GLN A 463 28.45 -10.93 -16.50
N ALA A 464 29.62 -10.31 -16.26
CA ALA A 464 30.56 -9.95 -17.32
C ALA A 464 31.11 -11.19 -18.03
N CYS A 465 31.42 -12.25 -17.30
CA CYS A 465 31.88 -13.51 -17.87
C CYS A 465 30.82 -14.19 -18.74
N ARG A 466 29.55 -14.17 -18.32
CA ARG A 466 28.41 -14.73 -19.09
C ARG A 466 28.22 -13.97 -20.40
N LEU A 467 28.32 -12.64 -20.36
CA LEU A 467 28.22 -11.82 -21.57
C LEU A 467 29.45 -11.97 -22.47
N GLY A 468 30.65 -12.09 -21.89
CA GLY A 468 31.87 -12.40 -22.62
C GLY A 468 31.78 -13.74 -23.38
N LEU A 469 31.22 -14.77 -22.74
CA LEU A 469 30.99 -16.06 -23.39
C LEU A 469 29.99 -15.94 -24.54
N LEU A 470 28.91 -15.17 -24.37
CA LEU A 470 27.91 -14.89 -25.42
C LEU A 470 28.53 -14.07 -26.57
N TYR A 471 29.42 -13.13 -26.26
CA TYR A 471 30.15 -12.36 -27.24
C TYR A 471 31.06 -13.24 -28.13
N ILE A 472 31.86 -14.12 -27.51
CA ILE A 472 32.71 -15.07 -28.24
C ILE A 472 31.86 -15.94 -29.14
N TRP A 473 30.77 -16.50 -28.60
CA TRP A 473 29.85 -17.35 -29.36
C TRP A 473 29.23 -16.62 -30.56
N THR A 474 28.79 -15.36 -30.38
CA THR A 474 28.24 -14.54 -31.46
C THR A 474 29.27 -14.34 -32.57
N LYS A 475 30.51 -13.99 -32.19
CA LYS A 475 31.61 -13.74 -33.12
C LYS A 475 32.02 -15.01 -33.90
N GLU A 476 32.12 -16.16 -33.21
CA GLU A 476 32.43 -17.45 -33.84
C GLU A 476 31.31 -17.91 -34.79
N CYS A 477 30.05 -17.70 -34.42
CA CYS A 477 28.91 -17.99 -35.28
C CYS A 477 28.93 -17.14 -36.56
N GLU A 478 29.09 -15.84 -36.42
CA GLU A 478 29.12 -14.93 -37.59
C GLU A 478 30.27 -15.21 -38.53
N ALA A 479 31.49 -15.47 -37.97
CA ALA A 479 32.62 -15.91 -38.76
C ALA A 479 32.33 -17.22 -39.51
N GLY A 480 31.75 -18.23 -38.80
CA GLY A 480 31.36 -19.47 -39.40
C GLY A 480 30.29 -19.36 -40.47
N ILE A 481 29.30 -18.48 -40.32
CA ILE A 481 28.23 -18.23 -41.29
C ILE A 481 28.79 -17.48 -42.51
N GLY A 482 29.68 -16.47 -42.30
CA GLY A 482 30.33 -15.76 -43.36
C GLY A 482 31.14 -16.66 -44.31
N ASP A 483 31.81 -17.63 -43.73
CA ASP A 483 32.67 -18.57 -44.45
C ASP A 483 31.92 -19.74 -45.13
N ILE A 484 30.60 -19.93 -44.88
CA ILE A 484 29.80 -21.08 -45.41
C ILE A 484 29.94 -21.22 -46.95
N ARG A 485 30.05 -20.10 -47.67
CA ARG A 485 30.15 -20.08 -49.14
C ARG A 485 31.50 -20.63 -49.58
N ILE A 486 32.54 -20.53 -48.76
CA ILE A 486 33.93 -20.95 -49.07
C ILE A 486 34.18 -22.36 -48.52
N ASP A 487 33.81 -22.63 -47.28
CA ASP A 487 33.99 -23.89 -46.62
C ASP A 487 32.66 -24.42 -46.04
N ARG A 488 32.18 -25.54 -46.56
CA ARG A 488 30.98 -26.23 -46.04
C ARG A 488 31.11 -26.73 -44.59
N LYS A 489 32.34 -26.79 -44.04
CA LYS A 489 32.63 -27.18 -42.67
C LYS A 489 32.87 -25.96 -41.78
N ALA A 490 32.62 -24.74 -42.22
CA ALA A 490 32.88 -23.50 -41.46
C ALA A 490 32.15 -23.49 -40.12
N ILE A 491 30.83 -23.80 -40.07
CA ILE A 491 30.05 -23.87 -38.82
C ILE A 491 30.52 -25.03 -37.92
N PRO A 492 30.70 -26.28 -38.38
CA PRO A 492 31.33 -27.36 -37.61
C PRO A 492 32.73 -26.99 -37.06
N ASN A 493 33.52 -26.23 -37.82
CA ASN A 493 34.81 -25.75 -37.36
C ASN A 493 34.67 -24.68 -36.26
N ALA A 494 33.75 -23.75 -36.41
CA ALA A 494 33.41 -22.76 -35.35
C ALA A 494 32.91 -23.49 -34.07
N SER A 495 32.05 -24.49 -34.19
CA SER A 495 31.61 -25.29 -33.04
C SER A 495 32.79 -25.98 -32.33
N ARG A 496 33.76 -26.53 -33.06
CA ARG A 496 34.94 -27.15 -32.45
C ARG A 496 35.84 -26.11 -31.75
N ARG A 497 36.04 -24.91 -32.34
CA ARG A 497 36.81 -23.84 -31.70
C ARG A 497 36.13 -23.39 -30.41
N PHE A 498 34.81 -23.13 -30.44
CA PHE A 498 34.03 -22.75 -29.27
C PHE A 498 34.07 -23.87 -28.21
N TRP A 499 33.88 -25.16 -28.63
CA TRP A 499 34.00 -26.28 -27.70
C TRP A 499 35.38 -26.41 -27.06
N SER A 500 36.48 -26.20 -27.78
CA SER A 500 37.82 -26.21 -27.21
C SER A 500 38.02 -25.19 -26.10
N LEU A 501 37.31 -24.06 -26.19
CA LEU A 501 37.33 -23.04 -25.16
C LEU A 501 36.53 -23.46 -23.91
N ILE A 502 35.26 -23.87 -24.10
CA ILE A 502 34.38 -24.16 -22.97
C ILE A 502 34.68 -25.51 -22.30
N SER A 503 35.31 -26.46 -22.98
CA SER A 503 35.70 -27.76 -22.40
C SER A 503 36.68 -27.67 -21.23
N LYS A 504 37.35 -26.51 -21.07
CA LYS A 504 38.18 -26.22 -19.91
C LYS A 504 37.37 -26.00 -18.62
N LEU A 505 36.14 -25.48 -18.74
CA LEU A 505 35.29 -25.12 -17.59
C LEU A 505 34.88 -26.36 -16.75
N PRO A 506 34.38 -27.46 -17.30
CA PRO A 506 34.12 -28.69 -16.53
C PRO A 506 35.33 -29.22 -15.81
N ASN A 507 36.53 -29.09 -16.43
CA ASN A 507 37.77 -29.54 -15.82
C ASN A 507 38.15 -28.70 -14.60
N LEU A 508 37.88 -27.37 -14.62
CA LEU A 508 38.08 -26.51 -13.45
C LEU A 508 37.10 -26.88 -12.33
N LEU A 509 35.85 -27.15 -12.69
CA LEU A 509 34.83 -27.58 -11.72
C LEU A 509 35.21 -28.93 -11.09
N ALA A 510 35.69 -29.90 -11.89
CA ALA A 510 36.10 -31.24 -11.41
C ALA A 510 37.33 -31.19 -10.49
N LYS A 511 38.29 -30.28 -10.74
CA LYS A 511 39.48 -30.10 -9.91
C LYS A 511 39.17 -29.55 -8.50
N GLY A 512 38.04 -28.90 -8.29
CA GLY A 512 37.60 -28.37 -6.99
C GLY A 512 38.50 -27.29 -6.41
N SER A 513 39.49 -26.77 -7.16
CA SER A 513 40.35 -25.68 -6.72
C SER A 513 40.14 -24.43 -7.60
N TRP A 514 39.99 -23.31 -6.96
CA TRP A 514 39.87 -21.99 -7.58
C TRP A 514 41.23 -21.30 -7.62
N LYS A 515 41.80 -21.10 -8.81
CA LYS A 515 43.15 -20.63 -9.05
C LYS A 515 44.26 -21.67 -8.71
N HIS A 516 45.48 -21.34 -9.00
CA HIS A 516 46.67 -22.12 -8.67
C HIS A 516 47.04 -22.17 -7.15
N THR A 517 46.08 -21.73 -6.30
CA THR A 517 46.22 -21.76 -4.84
C THR A 517 45.41 -22.92 -4.30
N ASP A 518 45.94 -23.68 -3.35
CA ASP A 518 45.34 -24.85 -2.67
C ASP A 518 44.09 -24.50 -1.82
N SER A 519 43.48 -23.34 -2.02
CA SER A 519 42.28 -22.94 -1.29
C SER A 519 41.03 -23.65 -1.85
N PRO A 520 40.17 -24.22 -0.98
CA PRO A 520 38.97 -24.92 -1.42
C PRO A 520 38.01 -23.94 -2.12
N MET A 521 37.37 -24.44 -3.16
CA MET A 521 36.37 -23.70 -3.92
C MET A 521 35.14 -23.36 -3.04
N THR A 522 34.80 -22.07 -2.94
CA THR A 522 33.59 -21.64 -2.23
C THR A 522 32.33 -22.01 -3.00
N SER A 523 31.19 -22.12 -2.31
CA SER A 523 29.87 -22.41 -2.94
C SER A 523 29.56 -21.42 -4.06
N TYR A 524 29.91 -20.15 -3.91
CA TYR A 524 29.76 -19.12 -4.95
C TYR A 524 30.58 -19.44 -6.21
N HIS A 525 31.86 -19.78 -6.07
CA HIS A 525 32.72 -20.11 -7.22
C HIS A 525 32.22 -21.36 -7.97
N LYS A 526 31.69 -22.34 -7.23
CA LYS A 526 31.07 -23.54 -7.81
C LYS A 526 29.85 -23.17 -8.64
N LEU A 527 28.92 -22.41 -8.08
CA LEU A 527 27.71 -21.95 -8.77
C LEU A 527 28.05 -21.13 -10.02
N ARG A 528 29.06 -20.28 -9.93
CA ARG A 528 29.56 -19.47 -11.05
C ARG A 528 30.06 -20.34 -12.21
N LEU A 529 30.86 -21.36 -11.94
CA LEU A 529 31.32 -22.29 -12.96
C LEU A 529 30.18 -23.14 -13.51
N GLU A 530 29.26 -23.62 -12.68
CA GLU A 530 28.09 -24.37 -13.11
C GLU A 530 27.20 -23.58 -14.08
N THR A 531 26.95 -22.30 -13.81
CA THR A 531 26.18 -21.43 -14.70
C THR A 531 26.90 -21.18 -16.04
N LEU A 532 28.22 -20.97 -16.03
CA LEU A 532 29.00 -20.77 -17.25
C LEU A 532 29.07 -22.07 -18.08
N VAL A 533 29.24 -23.24 -17.44
CA VAL A 533 29.21 -24.54 -18.12
C VAL A 533 27.85 -24.77 -18.78
N SER A 534 26.76 -24.52 -18.03
CA SER A 534 25.40 -24.73 -18.56
C SER A 534 25.11 -23.80 -19.74
N GLN A 535 25.48 -22.54 -19.65
CA GLN A 535 25.35 -21.58 -20.76
C GLN A 535 26.23 -21.98 -21.95
N GLY A 536 27.47 -22.36 -21.72
CA GLY A 536 28.37 -22.79 -22.77
C GLY A 536 27.88 -24.04 -23.51
N MET A 537 27.35 -25.04 -22.78
CA MET A 537 26.73 -26.22 -23.37
C MET A 537 25.55 -25.89 -24.26
N TYR A 538 24.64 -25.04 -23.75
CA TYR A 538 23.51 -24.57 -24.53
C TYR A 538 23.92 -23.84 -25.83
N LEU A 539 24.86 -22.92 -25.74
CA LEU A 539 25.35 -22.17 -26.89
C LEU A 539 26.02 -23.06 -27.93
N ARG A 540 26.78 -24.11 -27.49
CA ARG A 540 27.32 -25.14 -28.37
C ARG A 540 26.22 -25.89 -29.11
N ASP A 541 25.21 -26.38 -28.38
CA ASP A 541 24.11 -27.16 -28.96
C ASP A 541 23.33 -26.34 -30.00
N VAL A 542 23.13 -25.02 -29.74
CA VAL A 542 22.55 -24.11 -30.72
C VAL A 542 23.43 -24.00 -31.98
N LEU A 543 24.75 -23.88 -31.81
CA LEU A 543 25.69 -23.82 -32.95
C LEU A 543 25.71 -25.10 -33.76
N GLU A 544 25.64 -26.28 -33.13
CA GLU A 544 25.52 -27.56 -33.82
C GLU A 544 24.18 -27.68 -34.58
N ASP A 545 23.08 -27.20 -33.98
CA ASP A 545 21.77 -27.18 -34.64
C ASP A 545 21.75 -26.25 -35.85
N LEU A 546 22.35 -25.07 -35.74
CA LEU A 546 22.55 -24.17 -36.88
C LEU A 546 23.32 -24.85 -38.01
N GLY A 547 24.34 -25.68 -37.71
CA GLY A 547 25.06 -26.46 -38.68
C GLY A 547 24.19 -27.53 -39.39
N ARG A 548 23.24 -28.12 -38.69
CA ARG A 548 22.29 -29.12 -39.26
C ARG A 548 21.26 -28.45 -40.17
N ARG A 549 20.82 -27.21 -39.87
CA ARG A 549 19.74 -26.49 -40.58
C ARG A 549 20.16 -25.89 -41.89
N LYS A 550 21.40 -26.04 -42.34
CA LYS A 550 21.93 -25.56 -43.65
C LYS A 550 21.70 -24.07 -43.86
N LEU A 551 22.11 -23.23 -42.91
CA LEU A 551 22.10 -21.79 -43.05
C LEU A 551 22.78 -21.31 -44.32
N ARG A 552 22.27 -20.22 -44.90
CA ARG A 552 22.78 -19.61 -46.12
C ARG A 552 23.50 -18.30 -45.88
N ASP A 553 23.02 -17.52 -44.94
CA ASP A 553 23.52 -16.18 -44.68
C ASP A 553 23.18 -15.70 -43.26
N VAL A 554 23.79 -14.61 -42.81
CA VAL A 554 23.55 -13.93 -41.53
C VAL A 554 22.11 -13.37 -41.43
N VAL A 555 21.39 -13.27 -42.54
CA VAL A 555 19.99 -12.80 -42.58
C VAL A 555 18.97 -13.88 -42.25
N ASP A 556 19.37 -15.15 -42.26
CA ASP A 556 18.47 -16.29 -42.01
C ASP A 556 17.79 -16.19 -40.65
N PHE A 557 16.47 -16.49 -40.62
CA PHE A 557 15.65 -16.44 -39.43
C PHE A 557 16.22 -17.33 -38.29
N GLU A 558 16.73 -18.53 -38.65
CA GLU A 558 17.28 -19.44 -37.67
C GLU A 558 18.51 -18.90 -36.93
N TRP A 559 19.29 -18.02 -37.56
CA TRP A 559 20.35 -17.28 -36.89
C TRP A 559 19.76 -16.11 -36.09
N LYS A 560 18.94 -15.26 -36.71
CA LYS A 560 18.41 -14.04 -36.13
C LYS A 560 17.56 -14.28 -34.88
N ARG A 561 16.89 -15.42 -34.77
CA ARG A 561 16.05 -15.74 -33.60
C ARG A 561 16.81 -15.88 -32.29
N ASN A 562 18.12 -16.10 -32.34
CA ASN A 562 18.95 -16.26 -31.17
C ASN A 562 19.35 -14.90 -30.56
N ILE A 563 19.57 -14.87 -29.26
CA ILE A 563 20.10 -13.72 -28.54
C ILE A 563 21.56 -13.57 -28.92
N ARG A 564 21.95 -12.40 -29.44
CA ARG A 564 23.29 -12.05 -29.89
C ARG A 564 23.77 -10.82 -29.15
N PHE A 565 25.05 -10.76 -28.79
CA PHE A 565 25.63 -9.66 -28.01
C PHE A 565 26.75 -8.99 -28.79
N TYR A 566 26.67 -7.67 -28.87
CA TYR A 566 27.60 -6.84 -29.64
C TYR A 566 28.16 -5.70 -28.80
N GLY A 567 29.46 -5.37 -29.00
CA GLY A 567 30.11 -4.17 -28.52
C GLY A 567 30.20 -3.09 -29.60
N THR A 568 30.49 -1.86 -29.21
CA THR A 568 30.42 -0.66 -30.06
C THR A 568 31.42 -0.58 -31.21
N ASP A 569 32.42 -1.46 -31.32
CA ASP A 569 33.37 -1.42 -32.44
C ASP A 569 32.83 -1.94 -33.77
N ASN A 570 31.56 -2.34 -33.83
CA ASN A 570 30.95 -2.82 -35.06
C ASN A 570 30.40 -1.67 -35.96
N SER A 571 31.27 -0.77 -36.39
CA SER A 571 31.03 0.03 -37.61
C SER A 571 30.88 -0.86 -38.86
N ARG A 572 30.94 -2.20 -38.75
CA ARG A 572 30.74 -3.21 -39.76
C ARG A 572 29.62 -4.17 -39.46
N ALA A 573 28.44 -3.68 -39.01
CA ALA A 573 27.25 -4.52 -39.06
C ALA A 573 26.85 -4.69 -40.56
N PRO A 574 26.84 -5.90 -41.12
CA PRO A 574 26.33 -6.12 -42.46
C PRO A 574 24.82 -5.87 -42.45
N GLY A 575 24.38 -4.72 -42.94
CA GLY A 575 22.96 -4.42 -43.07
C GLY A 575 22.50 -3.04 -42.63
N ARG A 576 23.39 -2.07 -42.45
CA ARG A 576 22.96 -0.67 -42.41
C ARG A 576 22.41 -0.31 -43.80
N THR A 577 21.08 -0.37 -43.98
CA THR A 577 20.42 0.31 -45.09
C THR A 577 20.83 1.78 -45.07
N PRO A 578 21.27 2.37 -46.20
CA PRO A 578 21.62 3.78 -46.23
C PRO A 578 20.42 4.60 -45.77
N SER A 579 20.68 5.52 -44.84
CA SER A 579 19.68 6.49 -44.40
C SER A 579 19.04 7.17 -45.60
N MET A 580 17.71 7.00 -45.76
CA MET A 580 16.96 7.74 -46.75
C MET A 580 17.13 9.25 -46.51
N PRO A 581 17.28 10.04 -47.57
CA PRO A 581 17.40 11.48 -47.46
C PRO A 581 16.11 12.05 -46.84
N SER A 582 16.27 12.93 -45.86
CA SER A 582 15.21 13.66 -45.16
C SER A 582 14.33 14.41 -46.17
N VAL A 583 13.05 14.04 -46.23
CA VAL A 583 12.02 14.79 -46.98
C VAL A 583 11.65 16.02 -46.13
N PRO A 584 11.54 17.24 -46.71
CA PRO A 584 11.23 18.44 -45.95
C PRO A 584 9.80 18.37 -45.40
N SER A 585 9.67 18.60 -44.10
CA SER A 585 8.39 18.66 -43.40
C SER A 585 7.59 19.90 -43.82
N MET A 586 6.41 19.69 -44.38
CA MET A 586 5.38 20.72 -44.51
C MET A 586 4.75 20.97 -43.13
N GLU A 587 4.87 22.19 -42.63
CA GLU A 587 4.24 22.66 -41.40
C GLU A 587 2.72 22.66 -41.52
N VAL A 588 2.05 21.90 -40.67
CA VAL A 588 0.64 22.14 -40.33
C VAL A 588 0.60 22.52 -38.85
N GLY A 589 0.27 23.79 -38.62
CA GLY A 589 0.18 24.35 -37.30
C GLY A 589 -0.99 23.78 -36.48
N ILE A 590 -0.69 23.18 -35.37
CA ILE A 590 -1.63 22.96 -34.23
C ILE A 590 -0.89 23.24 -32.94
N ALA A 591 -1.56 24.01 -32.10
CA ALA A 591 -1.24 24.61 -30.83
C ALA A 591 -0.18 23.95 -29.96
N ARG A 592 0.75 24.79 -29.50
CA ARG A 592 1.72 24.55 -28.42
C ARG A 592 1.01 24.22 -27.10
N SER A 593 1.31 23.06 -26.54
CA SER A 593 1.29 22.84 -25.09
C SER A 593 2.67 22.31 -24.68
N MET A 594 3.30 23.05 -23.82
CA MET A 594 4.53 22.85 -23.03
C MET A 594 5.33 21.56 -23.31
N SER A 595 6.30 21.65 -24.20
CA SER A 595 7.38 20.69 -24.33
C SER A 595 8.45 21.01 -23.28
N VAL A 596 8.65 20.11 -22.34
CA VAL A 596 9.87 20.07 -21.54
C VAL A 596 10.99 19.67 -22.49
N GLU A 597 11.93 20.57 -22.72
CA GLU A 597 13.15 20.27 -23.49
C GLU A 597 13.94 19.15 -22.77
N PRO A 598 14.41 18.12 -23.47
CA PRO A 598 15.34 17.17 -22.87
C PRO A 598 16.63 17.91 -22.46
N PRO A 599 17.27 17.53 -21.35
CA PRO A 599 18.50 18.18 -20.90
C PRO A 599 19.55 18.07 -22.00
N LYS A 600 20.17 19.21 -22.36
CA LYS A 600 21.32 19.26 -23.27
C LYS A 600 22.46 18.49 -22.62
N ILE A 601 22.82 17.35 -23.19
CA ILE A 601 24.00 16.57 -22.86
C ILE A 601 25.20 17.42 -23.22
N SER A 602 26.05 17.74 -22.23
CA SER A 602 27.29 18.47 -22.39
C SER A 602 28.28 17.63 -23.21
N ALA A 603 29.00 18.27 -24.14
CA ALA A 603 29.88 17.64 -25.12
C ALA A 603 31.22 17.03 -24.55
N ASP A 604 31.26 16.76 -23.22
CA ASP A 604 32.42 16.15 -22.56
C ASP A 604 32.16 14.68 -22.14
N ASP A 605 31.09 14.05 -22.58
CA ASP A 605 30.91 12.61 -22.42
C ASP A 605 31.87 11.91 -23.41
N GLN A 606 32.97 11.39 -22.88
CA GLN A 606 33.79 10.39 -23.53
C GLN A 606 32.86 9.37 -24.19
N GLU A 607 33.08 9.06 -25.49
CA GLU A 607 32.30 8.04 -26.23
C GLU A 607 32.23 6.75 -25.41
N GLN A 608 31.21 6.63 -24.59
CA GLN A 608 30.96 5.39 -23.83
C GLN A 608 30.56 4.34 -24.86
N LYS A 609 31.37 3.29 -24.96
CA LYS A 609 31.07 2.14 -25.82
C LYS A 609 29.74 1.53 -25.40
N GLU A 610 28.66 1.79 -26.13
CA GLU A 610 27.36 1.21 -25.85
C GLU A 610 27.33 -0.28 -26.23
N LEU A 611 26.75 -1.12 -25.38
CA LEU A 611 26.60 -2.55 -25.61
C LEU A 611 25.15 -2.87 -25.98
N PHE A 612 24.97 -3.71 -26.99
CA PHE A 612 23.65 -4.05 -27.53
C PHE A 612 23.39 -5.55 -27.55
N ILE A 613 22.14 -5.89 -27.28
CA ILE A 613 21.60 -7.22 -27.53
C ILE A 613 20.73 -7.17 -28.76
N HIS A 614 20.97 -8.09 -29.69
CA HIS A 614 20.16 -8.24 -30.89
C HIS A 614 19.34 -9.51 -30.82
N MET A 615 18.08 -9.44 -31.17
CA MET A 615 17.18 -10.59 -31.35
C MET A 615 16.20 -10.28 -32.49
N LEU A 616 16.16 -11.12 -33.50
CA LEU A 616 15.55 -10.80 -34.80
C LEU A 616 16.15 -9.50 -35.37
N ASP A 617 15.31 -8.54 -35.71
CA ASP A 617 15.71 -7.23 -36.20
C ASP A 617 15.75 -6.16 -35.09
N SER A 618 15.45 -6.57 -33.87
CA SER A 618 15.44 -5.69 -32.70
C SER A 618 16.84 -5.52 -32.14
N GLN A 619 17.20 -4.25 -31.86
CA GLN A 619 18.43 -3.86 -31.20
C GLN A 619 18.07 -3.19 -29.88
N LEU A 620 18.45 -3.79 -28.78
CA LEU A 620 18.14 -3.31 -27.45
C LEU A 620 19.44 -2.93 -26.73
N PRO A 621 19.55 -1.73 -26.14
CA PRO A 621 20.68 -1.38 -25.31
C PRO A 621 20.70 -2.27 -24.06
N TYR A 622 21.89 -2.67 -23.61
CA TYR A 622 22.01 -3.47 -22.41
C TYR A 622 21.74 -2.63 -21.16
N GLY A 623 20.89 -3.11 -20.26
CA GLY A 623 20.39 -2.32 -19.12
C GLY A 623 21.28 -2.29 -17.87
N TYR A 624 22.38 -3.04 -17.83
CA TYR A 624 23.38 -3.10 -16.75
C TYR A 624 22.78 -3.37 -15.35
N GLU A 625 21.63 -4.03 -15.25
CA GLU A 625 21.09 -4.46 -13.96
C GLU A 625 21.99 -5.55 -13.35
N PHE A 626 22.29 -5.45 -12.04
CA PHE A 626 23.14 -6.42 -11.37
C PHE A 626 22.35 -7.68 -10.99
N TYR A 627 22.67 -8.78 -11.65
CA TYR A 627 22.07 -10.11 -11.40
C TYR A 627 22.98 -11.03 -10.58
N GLY A 628 24.26 -10.69 -10.43
CA GLY A 628 25.26 -11.56 -9.82
C GLY A 628 25.35 -12.93 -10.53
N CYS A 629 25.45 -13.98 -9.73
CA CYS A 629 25.51 -15.36 -10.20
C CYS A 629 24.14 -16.04 -10.02
N ASP A 630 23.08 -15.48 -10.59
CA ASP A 630 21.74 -16.08 -10.49
C ASP A 630 21.60 -17.29 -11.43
N VAL A 631 20.76 -18.24 -11.00
CA VAL A 631 20.43 -19.44 -11.81
C VAL A 631 19.71 -19.00 -13.05
N SER A 632 20.30 -19.26 -14.22
CA SER A 632 19.66 -18.90 -15.48
C SER A 632 18.41 -19.77 -15.72
N ILE A 633 17.37 -19.14 -16.26
CA ILE A 633 16.17 -19.86 -16.73
C ILE A 633 16.60 -20.85 -17.80
N ALA A 634 16.19 -22.12 -17.67
CA ALA A 634 16.43 -23.12 -18.67
C ALA A 634 15.81 -22.70 -20.02
N LEU A 635 16.65 -22.56 -21.04
CA LEU A 635 16.20 -22.21 -22.38
C LEU A 635 15.58 -23.44 -23.05
N THR A 636 14.28 -23.48 -23.10
CA THR A 636 13.46 -24.48 -23.78
C THR A 636 12.81 -23.85 -25.02
N PRO A 637 12.31 -24.65 -25.98
CA PRO A 637 11.58 -24.10 -27.13
C PRO A 637 10.40 -23.18 -26.76
N ILE A 638 9.81 -23.38 -25.56
CA ILE A 638 8.73 -22.54 -25.06
C ILE A 638 9.29 -21.20 -24.56
N THR A 639 10.34 -21.22 -23.74
CA THR A 639 10.97 -20.00 -23.23
C THR A 639 11.58 -19.18 -24.37
N GLU A 640 12.16 -19.80 -25.39
CA GLU A 640 12.64 -19.12 -26.61
C GLU A 640 11.50 -18.38 -27.32
N ARG A 641 10.32 -18.99 -27.47
CA ARG A 641 9.14 -18.33 -28.05
C ARG A 641 8.66 -17.17 -27.19
N CYS A 642 8.68 -17.31 -25.87
CA CYS A 642 8.35 -16.22 -24.95
C CYS A 642 9.31 -15.04 -25.14
N PHE A 643 10.62 -15.29 -25.17
CA PHE A 643 11.61 -14.23 -25.42
C PHE A 643 11.43 -13.56 -26.77
N LEU A 644 11.17 -14.31 -27.82
CA LEU A 644 10.88 -13.76 -29.14
C LEU A 644 9.66 -12.84 -29.10
N SER A 645 8.55 -13.30 -28.50
CA SER A 645 7.31 -12.53 -28.43
C SER A 645 7.49 -11.27 -27.59
N LEU A 646 8.12 -11.40 -26.39
CA LEU A 646 8.35 -10.26 -25.51
C LEU A 646 9.27 -9.22 -26.14
N THR A 647 10.36 -9.64 -26.79
CA THR A 647 11.29 -8.73 -27.45
C THR A 647 10.59 -7.93 -28.55
N GLN A 648 9.74 -8.57 -29.36
CA GLN A 648 8.98 -7.89 -30.40
C GLN A 648 7.96 -6.91 -29.82
N VAL A 649 7.24 -7.29 -28.77
CA VAL A 649 6.29 -6.41 -28.07
C VAL A 649 7.00 -5.19 -27.46
N ILE A 650 8.12 -5.39 -26.79
CA ILE A 650 8.91 -4.28 -26.21
C ILE A 650 9.33 -3.29 -27.29
N VAL A 651 9.82 -3.77 -28.43
CA VAL A 651 10.21 -2.89 -29.53
C VAL A 651 9.04 -2.13 -30.12
N VAL A 652 7.89 -2.78 -30.31
CA VAL A 652 6.68 -2.12 -30.82
C VAL A 652 6.12 -1.10 -29.82
N VAL A 653 6.08 -1.44 -28.53
CA VAL A 653 5.49 -0.58 -27.47
C VAL A 653 6.43 0.56 -27.09
N VAL A 654 7.74 0.29 -26.94
CA VAL A 654 8.70 1.28 -26.41
C VAL A 654 9.27 2.15 -27.54
N PHE A 655 9.51 1.59 -28.72
CA PHE A 655 10.14 2.27 -29.84
C PHE A 655 9.20 2.53 -31.04
N GLY A 656 8.06 1.85 -31.10
CA GLY A 656 7.10 1.92 -32.22
C GLY A 656 6.10 3.07 -32.18
N GLY A 657 6.12 3.89 -31.12
CA GLY A 657 5.22 5.04 -30.98
C GLY A 657 5.33 6.10 -32.07
N ASN A 658 6.35 6.03 -32.91
CA ASN A 658 6.56 7.00 -34.02
C ASN A 658 6.40 6.42 -35.45
N SER A 659 6.06 5.14 -35.64
CA SER A 659 5.96 4.56 -36.99
C SER A 659 4.71 3.73 -37.29
N ALA A 660 3.72 3.71 -36.42
CA ALA A 660 2.47 2.95 -36.64
C ALA A 660 1.31 3.81 -37.15
N VAL A 661 1.60 4.93 -37.80
CA VAL A 661 0.65 5.67 -38.65
C VAL A 661 1.26 5.84 -40.02
N ARG A 662 1.27 4.77 -40.78
CA ARG A 662 1.27 4.76 -42.26
C ARG A 662 0.60 3.50 -42.77
#